data_0fc406c7c3c39378cfecdf872e3a4f38
#
_entry.id   0fc406c7c3c39378cfecdf872e3a4f38
#
_cell.length_a   1.000
_cell.length_b   1.000
_cell.length_c   1.000
_cell.angle_alpha   90.00
_cell.angle_beta   90.00
_cell.angle_gamma   90.00
#
_symmetry.space_group_name_H-M   'P 1'
#
loop_
_entity.id
_entity.type
_entity.pdbx_description
1 polymer ?
#
loop_
_entity_poly.entity_id
_entity_poly.type
_entity_poly.pdbx_seq_one_letter_code
_entity_poly.pdbx_strand_id
1 'polypeptide(L)'
;MEYYRQSSADTLHALDSTPDGLTQAQADERLARDGHNVLAEPPKPSVVKRFFAQLADPMILVLLAAALVSAVTSAYAHESFADVIIILLVVIINAVLGVYQESKAEQAIAALKALSAAQSRVLRGGKIVTVPSETLVVGDVLVLEAGDAVPADARVIESASLRAEEAALTGESVPVSKSADALTADGEIGLGDRSNMLYLGSSIVYGRGRAVVTETGMQTQMGHIADALTQTKENKTPLQLRLSQLSRILTWLVLGICAIVFAVGVLRAGSISGRVVLDTFLIAVSLAVAAIPEGLAAVVTIVLSIGVTNMSRRSAVIRRLTAVETLGCAQIICTDKTGTLTQNRMTVTASAGSDERLLATAMALCADAVHDPDTDTVTGEPTEAALVRWAVTLGLSPSALRAQLPRVAEAPFDSARKMMSTLHSDGGRIVQYTKGAPDVLLPLCDRIWIDGQAVPMTDAHRAEIAAHNRDMTGRALRVLAAAMRTYDALPDDTSPAALEQHLCFLGLAGMIDPVRPEVVDAIRDCRSAGIRPIMITGDHVDTASAIARELGLLGPGDEAVTGAELGAMDDDTFRRRLQHISVYARVQPEHKTRIVQAWRDAGFITAMTGDGVNDAPSIRAADIGIGMGITGTDVTKNVADMVLTDDNFATIVGAVEEGRRIYDNIRRAVKFLLGSNMSEVLSIFAATMLGFTILEPVHLLWINLLTDCFPALALGMERAEPDIMSRPPRSARESIFAHGVGFDCVYQGVMCAVLTLAAFFIGHYMEYGVWTVTNSPDGTTMAFLTLSMAEIFHSFNMRAHRASLFTLRTPNWALVGAAAASLALTTLCIYVPFLANAFDFTPISAAEYAVAMGLAFLVLPIVEGVKCVQRAAAKRAARA
;
A
#
# COMPACT_ATOMS: atom_id res chain seq x y z
N MET A 1 -21.85 -8.29 33.51
CA MET A 1 -21.39 -8.09 34.93
C MET A 1 -20.67 -6.75 35.08
N GLU A 2 -20.73 -6.11 36.26
CA GLU A 2 -20.09 -4.81 36.50
C GLU A 2 -18.65 -5.01 37.03
N TYR A 3 -17.76 -5.48 36.19
CA TYR A 3 -16.38 -5.79 36.57
C TYR A 3 -15.59 -4.58 37.11
N TYR A 4 -16.01 -3.36 36.78
CA TYR A 4 -15.38 -2.13 37.29
C TYR A 4 -15.61 -1.93 38.79
N ARG A 5 -16.62 -2.59 39.39
CA ARG A 5 -16.90 -2.55 40.84
C ARG A 5 -16.18 -3.63 41.65
N GLN A 6 -15.61 -4.63 40.96
CA GLN A 6 -14.93 -5.76 41.58
C GLN A 6 -13.44 -5.49 41.79
N SER A 7 -12.87 -6.10 42.80
CA SER A 7 -11.41 -6.13 42.95
C SER A 7 -10.76 -6.93 41.81
N SER A 8 -9.47 -6.71 41.56
CA SER A 8 -8.74 -7.49 40.55
C SER A 8 -8.79 -9.01 40.81
N ALA A 9 -8.72 -9.42 42.09
CA ALA A 9 -8.80 -10.83 42.47
C ALA A 9 -10.18 -11.43 42.23
N ASP A 10 -11.27 -10.70 42.59
CA ASP A 10 -12.64 -11.15 42.37
C ASP A 10 -12.96 -11.24 40.87
N THR A 11 -12.47 -10.30 40.09
CA THR A 11 -12.65 -10.33 38.62
C THR A 11 -11.94 -11.53 38.00
N LEU A 12 -10.68 -11.82 38.35
CA LEU A 12 -9.97 -13.00 37.89
C LEU A 12 -10.72 -14.29 38.27
N HIS A 13 -11.20 -14.40 39.52
CA HIS A 13 -11.98 -15.53 39.95
C HIS A 13 -13.31 -15.67 39.19
N ALA A 14 -14.02 -14.55 38.97
CA ALA A 14 -15.31 -14.54 38.24
C ALA A 14 -15.14 -14.96 36.77
N LEU A 15 -13.95 -14.77 36.20
CA LEU A 15 -13.62 -15.15 34.84
C LEU A 15 -12.89 -16.50 34.74
N ASP A 16 -12.80 -17.26 35.85
CA ASP A 16 -12.02 -18.52 35.94
C ASP A 16 -10.61 -18.36 35.37
N SER A 17 -9.94 -17.25 35.72
CA SER A 17 -8.58 -16.94 35.30
C SER A 17 -7.65 -16.78 36.49
N THR A 18 -6.34 -16.72 36.25
CA THR A 18 -5.32 -16.55 37.28
C THR A 18 -4.41 -15.35 36.95
N PRO A 19 -3.62 -14.84 37.95
CA PRO A 19 -2.62 -13.80 37.67
C PRO A 19 -1.55 -14.22 36.64
N ASP A 20 -1.32 -15.53 36.48
CA ASP A 20 -0.41 -16.14 35.49
C ASP A 20 -1.10 -16.39 34.12
N GLY A 21 -2.36 -15.99 33.99
CA GLY A 21 -3.19 -16.17 32.80
C GLY A 21 -3.76 -17.59 32.67
N LEU A 22 -4.46 -17.81 31.55
CA LEU A 22 -5.01 -19.10 31.15
C LEU A 22 -3.89 -20.03 30.66
N THR A 23 -4.11 -21.35 30.74
CA THR A 23 -3.29 -22.30 29.97
C THR A 23 -3.71 -22.27 28.50
N GLN A 24 -2.82 -22.69 27.58
CA GLN A 24 -3.13 -22.76 26.15
C GLN A 24 -4.37 -23.63 25.87
N ALA A 25 -4.49 -24.77 26.54
CA ALA A 25 -5.65 -25.68 26.40
C ALA A 25 -6.98 -25.01 26.81
N GLN A 26 -6.97 -24.24 27.90
CA GLN A 26 -8.17 -23.48 28.31
C GLN A 26 -8.52 -22.38 27.33
N ALA A 27 -7.52 -21.69 26.76
CA ALA A 27 -7.75 -20.68 25.76
C ALA A 27 -8.35 -21.29 24.46
N ASP A 28 -7.84 -22.44 24.02
CA ASP A 28 -8.34 -23.14 22.84
C ASP A 28 -9.77 -23.65 23.04
N GLU A 29 -10.09 -24.16 24.24
CA GLU A 29 -11.46 -24.57 24.62
C GLU A 29 -12.44 -23.38 24.60
N ARG A 30 -12.03 -22.24 25.19
CA ARG A 30 -12.85 -21.01 25.18
C ARG A 30 -13.03 -20.46 23.77
N LEU A 31 -11.98 -20.47 22.95
CA LEU A 31 -12.05 -20.03 21.56
C LEU A 31 -13.03 -20.89 20.74
N ALA A 32 -13.04 -22.21 20.99
CA ALA A 32 -13.99 -23.12 20.33
C ALA A 32 -15.45 -22.89 20.79
N ARG A 33 -15.66 -22.49 22.07
CA ARG A 33 -16.97 -22.22 22.65
C ARG A 33 -17.53 -20.85 22.30
N ASP A 34 -16.71 -19.79 22.45
CA ASP A 34 -17.16 -18.39 22.42
C ASP A 34 -16.90 -17.75 21.06
N GLY A 35 -16.08 -18.38 20.18
CA GLY A 35 -15.73 -17.88 18.85
C GLY A 35 -14.59 -16.85 18.85
N HIS A 36 -14.30 -16.31 17.70
CA HIS A 36 -13.20 -15.36 17.50
C HIS A 36 -13.55 -13.96 18.00
N ASN A 37 -12.55 -13.24 18.50
CA ASN A 37 -12.64 -11.82 18.88
C ASN A 37 -12.63 -10.92 17.63
N VAL A 38 -13.74 -10.90 16.92
CA VAL A 38 -13.96 -10.09 15.72
C VAL A 38 -15.31 -9.40 15.78
N LEU A 39 -15.37 -8.17 15.28
CA LEU A 39 -16.65 -7.50 15.06
C LEU A 39 -17.35 -8.14 13.86
N ALA A 40 -18.66 -8.35 13.95
CA ALA A 40 -19.44 -8.95 12.87
C ALA A 40 -19.33 -8.11 11.60
N GLU A 41 -18.76 -8.68 10.56
CA GLU A 41 -18.91 -8.12 9.22
C GLU A 41 -20.33 -8.37 8.70
N PRO A 42 -20.92 -7.46 7.89
CA PRO A 42 -22.19 -7.73 7.23
C PRO A 42 -22.14 -9.09 6.52
N PRO A 43 -23.20 -9.92 6.62
CA PRO A 43 -23.18 -11.24 6.02
C PRO A 43 -22.95 -11.11 4.50
N LYS A 44 -21.93 -11.78 4.00
CA LYS A 44 -21.62 -11.77 2.57
C LYS A 44 -22.82 -12.30 1.80
N PRO A 45 -23.27 -11.63 0.74
CA PRO A 45 -24.39 -12.10 -0.05
C PRO A 45 -24.08 -13.48 -0.61
N SER A 46 -25.04 -14.41 -0.49
CA SER A 46 -24.88 -15.76 -1.05
C SER A 46 -24.66 -15.71 -2.57
N VAL A 47 -23.98 -16.71 -3.14
CA VAL A 47 -23.75 -16.84 -4.59
C VAL A 47 -25.06 -16.70 -5.38
N VAL A 48 -26.14 -17.28 -4.86
CA VAL A 48 -27.49 -17.19 -5.47
C VAL A 48 -27.99 -15.74 -5.44
N LYS A 49 -27.85 -15.02 -4.31
CA LYS A 49 -28.25 -13.61 -4.22
C LYS A 49 -27.45 -12.72 -5.18
N ARG A 50 -26.16 -12.99 -5.34
CA ARG A 50 -25.30 -12.29 -6.32
C ARG A 50 -25.74 -12.58 -7.75
N PHE A 51 -26.04 -13.82 -8.06
CA PHE A 51 -26.54 -14.20 -9.38
C PHE A 51 -27.83 -13.43 -9.72
N PHE A 52 -28.80 -13.36 -8.82
CA PHE A 52 -30.01 -12.56 -9.04
C PHE A 52 -29.76 -11.06 -9.04
N ALA A 53 -28.74 -10.57 -8.30
CA ALA A 53 -28.34 -9.17 -8.37
C ALA A 53 -27.73 -8.82 -9.73
N GLN A 54 -26.95 -9.73 -10.36
CA GLN A 54 -26.47 -9.56 -11.72
C GLN A 54 -27.63 -9.52 -12.72
N LEU A 55 -28.65 -10.39 -12.58
CA LEU A 55 -29.82 -10.34 -13.43
C LEU A 55 -30.67 -9.06 -13.28
N ALA A 56 -30.53 -8.34 -12.16
CA ALA A 56 -31.18 -7.06 -11.94
C ALA A 56 -30.39 -5.87 -12.53
N ASP A 57 -29.27 -6.12 -13.21
CA ASP A 57 -28.57 -5.09 -13.97
C ASP A 57 -29.48 -4.48 -15.03
N PRO A 58 -29.54 -3.16 -15.20
CA PRO A 58 -30.42 -2.51 -16.16
C PRO A 58 -30.29 -3.03 -17.59
N MET A 59 -29.08 -3.46 -17.99
CA MET A 59 -28.82 -3.95 -19.33
C MET A 59 -29.37 -5.37 -19.52
N ILE A 60 -29.15 -6.23 -18.54
CA ILE A 60 -29.71 -7.61 -18.54
C ILE A 60 -31.23 -7.54 -18.50
N LEU A 61 -31.81 -6.59 -17.78
CA LEU A 61 -33.26 -6.37 -17.79
C LEU A 61 -33.78 -5.97 -19.17
N VAL A 62 -33.03 -5.14 -19.92
CA VAL A 62 -33.40 -4.82 -21.34
C VAL A 62 -33.32 -6.05 -22.22
N LEU A 63 -32.29 -6.90 -22.07
CA LEU A 63 -32.17 -8.15 -22.78
C LEU A 63 -33.30 -9.15 -22.45
N LEU A 64 -33.65 -9.26 -21.18
CA LEU A 64 -34.77 -10.08 -20.73
C LEU A 64 -36.11 -9.57 -21.27
N ALA A 65 -36.30 -8.24 -21.33
CA ALA A 65 -37.45 -7.62 -21.95
C ALA A 65 -37.47 -7.92 -23.45
N ALA A 66 -36.33 -7.83 -24.15
CA ALA A 66 -36.23 -8.20 -25.56
C ALA A 66 -36.52 -9.70 -25.78
N ALA A 67 -35.98 -10.58 -24.94
CA ALA A 67 -36.28 -12.02 -24.99
C ALA A 67 -37.79 -12.31 -24.79
N LEU A 68 -38.44 -11.58 -23.86
CA LEU A 68 -39.89 -11.70 -23.62
C LEU A 68 -40.69 -11.26 -24.86
N VAL A 69 -40.35 -10.13 -25.45
CA VAL A 69 -41.00 -9.61 -26.66
C VAL A 69 -40.80 -10.57 -27.81
N SER A 70 -39.55 -11.07 -28.04
CA SER A 70 -39.25 -12.10 -29.04
C SER A 70 -40.03 -13.39 -28.79
N ALA A 71 -40.14 -13.85 -27.56
CA ALA A 71 -40.92 -15.04 -27.21
C ALA A 71 -42.42 -14.89 -27.56
N VAL A 72 -43.01 -13.72 -27.25
CA VAL A 72 -44.39 -13.42 -27.56
C VAL A 72 -44.64 -13.38 -29.06
N THR A 73 -43.73 -12.76 -29.83
CA THR A 73 -43.83 -12.68 -31.28
C THR A 73 -43.61 -14.01 -31.97
N SER A 74 -42.61 -14.81 -31.56
CA SER A 74 -42.40 -16.17 -32.10
C SER A 74 -43.59 -17.08 -31.82
N ALA A 75 -44.20 -16.96 -30.63
CA ALA A 75 -45.42 -17.70 -30.29
C ALA A 75 -46.61 -17.29 -31.18
N TYR A 76 -46.74 -16.02 -31.51
CA TYR A 76 -47.85 -15.51 -32.34
C TYR A 76 -47.64 -15.79 -33.83
N ALA A 77 -46.36 -15.75 -34.28
CA ALA A 77 -45.98 -16.00 -35.68
C ALA A 77 -45.79 -17.51 -36.00
N HIS A 78 -45.85 -18.40 -34.99
CA HIS A 78 -45.46 -19.82 -35.10
C HIS A 78 -44.01 -20.01 -35.59
N GLU A 79 -43.11 -19.10 -35.23
CA GLU A 79 -41.69 -19.16 -35.59
C GLU A 79 -40.89 -19.90 -34.48
N SER A 80 -39.60 -20.18 -34.76
CA SER A 80 -38.70 -20.87 -33.82
C SER A 80 -38.38 -19.99 -32.59
N PHE A 81 -38.30 -20.63 -31.40
CA PHE A 81 -37.82 -19.97 -30.16
C PHE A 81 -36.28 -19.92 -30.04
N ALA A 82 -35.55 -20.19 -31.12
CA ALA A 82 -34.09 -20.28 -31.09
C ALA A 82 -33.45 -18.98 -30.53
N ASP A 83 -33.88 -17.81 -31.00
CA ASP A 83 -33.37 -16.52 -30.57
C ASP A 83 -33.60 -16.27 -29.08
N VAL A 84 -34.78 -16.62 -28.59
CA VAL A 84 -35.13 -16.49 -27.18
C VAL A 84 -34.22 -17.36 -26.30
N ILE A 85 -33.99 -18.61 -26.72
CA ILE A 85 -33.12 -19.55 -25.98
C ILE A 85 -31.68 -19.03 -25.98
N ILE A 86 -31.18 -18.50 -27.09
CA ILE A 86 -29.85 -17.96 -27.23
C ILE A 86 -29.66 -16.75 -26.30
N ILE A 87 -30.58 -15.77 -26.34
CA ILE A 87 -30.52 -14.59 -25.47
C ILE A 87 -30.51 -15.01 -24.01
N LEU A 88 -31.39 -15.95 -23.59
CA LEU A 88 -31.43 -16.43 -22.22
C LEU A 88 -30.15 -17.18 -21.83
N LEU A 89 -29.57 -17.98 -22.73
CA LEU A 89 -28.30 -18.68 -22.47
C LEU A 89 -27.18 -17.70 -22.25
N VAL A 90 -27.07 -16.67 -23.09
CA VAL A 90 -26.03 -15.63 -22.96
C VAL A 90 -26.22 -14.83 -21.68
N VAL A 91 -27.43 -14.44 -21.32
CA VAL A 91 -27.75 -13.78 -20.05
C VAL A 91 -27.29 -14.62 -18.86
N ILE A 92 -27.53 -15.93 -18.88
CA ILE A 92 -27.10 -16.85 -17.83
C ILE A 92 -25.57 -16.93 -17.77
N ILE A 93 -24.90 -17.08 -18.91
CA ILE A 93 -23.44 -17.13 -18.99
C ILE A 93 -22.82 -15.82 -18.44
N ASN A 94 -23.35 -14.67 -18.84
CA ASN A 94 -22.90 -13.38 -18.39
C ASN A 94 -23.08 -13.24 -16.87
N ALA A 95 -24.24 -13.58 -16.32
CA ALA A 95 -24.50 -13.53 -14.89
C ALA A 95 -23.55 -14.47 -14.10
N VAL A 96 -23.30 -15.68 -14.59
CA VAL A 96 -22.35 -16.63 -13.96
C VAL A 96 -20.92 -16.08 -13.98
N LEU A 97 -20.49 -15.54 -15.12
CA LEU A 97 -19.15 -14.96 -15.22
C LEU A 97 -18.99 -13.70 -14.35
N GLY A 98 -20.00 -12.83 -14.27
CA GLY A 98 -20.03 -11.68 -13.38
C GLY A 98 -19.88 -12.09 -11.91
N VAL A 99 -20.63 -13.10 -11.45
CA VAL A 99 -20.49 -13.67 -10.11
C VAL A 99 -19.10 -14.26 -9.86
N TYR A 100 -18.53 -14.95 -10.85
CA TYR A 100 -17.18 -15.52 -10.75
C TYR A 100 -16.12 -14.42 -10.61
N GLN A 101 -16.17 -13.37 -11.44
CA GLN A 101 -15.25 -12.24 -11.40
C GLN A 101 -15.35 -11.50 -10.07
N GLU A 102 -16.57 -11.20 -9.58
CA GLU A 102 -16.83 -10.57 -8.29
C GLU A 102 -16.29 -11.40 -7.13
N SER A 103 -16.55 -12.72 -7.14
CA SER A 103 -16.05 -13.64 -6.11
C SER A 103 -14.51 -13.71 -6.07
N LYS A 104 -13.84 -13.68 -7.23
CA LYS A 104 -12.38 -13.65 -7.32
C LYS A 104 -11.80 -12.35 -6.78
N ALA A 105 -12.42 -11.21 -7.10
CA ALA A 105 -12.01 -9.90 -6.57
C ALA A 105 -12.13 -9.86 -5.05
N GLU A 106 -13.23 -10.35 -4.47
CA GLU A 106 -13.42 -10.41 -3.02
C GLU A 106 -12.43 -11.35 -2.32
N GLN A 107 -12.16 -12.54 -2.89
CA GLN A 107 -11.18 -13.47 -2.33
C GLN A 107 -9.78 -12.82 -2.25
N ALA A 108 -9.39 -12.07 -3.26
CA ALA A 108 -8.13 -11.37 -3.26
C ALA A 108 -8.07 -10.26 -2.19
N ILE A 109 -9.16 -9.50 -1.99
CA ILE A 109 -9.27 -8.49 -0.92
C ILE A 109 -9.24 -9.16 0.46
N ALA A 110 -9.93 -10.28 0.65
CA ALA A 110 -9.93 -11.01 1.92
C ALA A 110 -8.54 -11.56 2.28
N ALA A 111 -7.78 -12.08 1.30
CA ALA A 111 -6.41 -12.52 1.51
C ALA A 111 -5.48 -11.39 1.97
N LEU A 112 -5.71 -10.15 1.50
CA LEU A 112 -4.96 -8.96 1.92
C LEU A 112 -5.27 -8.56 3.36
N LYS A 113 -6.55 -8.60 3.77
CA LYS A 113 -6.94 -8.33 5.16
C LYS A 113 -6.24 -9.30 6.13
N ALA A 114 -6.12 -10.57 5.77
CA ALA A 114 -5.45 -11.59 6.58
C ALA A 114 -3.95 -11.31 6.79
N LEU A 115 -3.26 -10.68 5.84
CA LEU A 115 -1.84 -10.34 5.96
C LEU A 115 -1.56 -9.20 6.96
N SER A 116 -2.56 -8.40 7.33
CA SER A 116 -2.44 -7.28 8.27
C SER A 116 -3.12 -7.56 9.62
N ALA A 117 -3.29 -8.83 10.00
CA ALA A 117 -3.93 -9.22 11.25
C ALA A 117 -3.16 -8.66 12.47
N ALA A 118 -3.87 -7.98 13.36
CA ALA A 118 -3.31 -7.45 14.60
C ALA A 118 -2.82 -8.59 15.51
N GLN A 119 -1.73 -8.32 16.24
CA GLN A 119 -1.15 -9.24 17.23
C GLN A 119 -1.31 -8.67 18.62
N SER A 120 -1.47 -9.51 19.62
CA SER A 120 -1.60 -9.12 21.03
C SER A 120 -0.67 -9.93 21.89
N ARG A 121 -0.07 -9.27 22.90
CA ARG A 121 0.77 -9.93 23.90
C ARG A 121 -0.10 -10.36 25.08
N VAL A 122 -0.11 -11.65 25.35
CA VAL A 122 -0.87 -12.25 26.46
C VAL A 122 0.04 -13.04 27.41
N LEU A 123 -0.33 -13.09 28.67
CA LEU A 123 0.28 -13.97 29.63
C LEU A 123 -0.51 -15.29 29.64
N ARG A 124 0.09 -16.38 29.23
CA ARG A 124 -0.48 -17.74 29.27
C ARG A 124 0.47 -18.69 29.98
N GLY A 125 -0.01 -19.34 31.03
CA GLY A 125 0.81 -20.25 31.84
C GLY A 125 2.07 -19.60 32.41
N GLY A 126 2.01 -18.33 32.83
CA GLY A 126 3.13 -17.56 33.39
C GLY A 126 4.16 -17.09 32.34
N LYS A 127 3.91 -17.29 31.03
CA LYS A 127 4.80 -16.84 29.94
C LYS A 127 4.10 -15.83 29.06
N ILE A 128 4.83 -14.80 28.65
CA ILE A 128 4.33 -13.83 27.65
C ILE A 128 4.41 -14.49 26.27
N VAL A 129 3.25 -14.58 25.60
CA VAL A 129 3.12 -15.16 24.26
C VAL A 129 2.43 -14.13 23.37
N THR A 130 2.89 -13.98 22.13
CA THR A 130 2.22 -13.16 21.11
C THR A 130 1.24 -14.03 20.33
N VAL A 131 -0.04 -13.61 20.28
CA VAL A 131 -1.12 -14.33 19.59
C VAL A 131 -1.85 -13.37 18.65
N PRO A 132 -2.47 -13.89 17.57
CA PRO A 132 -3.39 -13.08 16.77
C PRO A 132 -4.51 -12.50 17.63
N SER A 133 -4.79 -11.20 17.54
CA SER A 133 -5.81 -10.54 18.39
C SER A 133 -7.20 -11.16 18.22
N GLU A 134 -7.50 -11.74 17.07
CA GLU A 134 -8.76 -12.46 16.82
C GLU A 134 -8.91 -13.77 17.60
N THR A 135 -7.81 -14.31 18.17
CA THR A 135 -7.81 -15.55 18.98
C THR A 135 -7.85 -15.28 20.48
N LEU A 136 -8.04 -14.02 20.88
CA LEU A 136 -8.24 -13.64 22.28
C LEU A 136 -9.56 -14.17 22.81
N VAL A 137 -9.54 -14.63 24.06
CA VAL A 137 -10.72 -15.14 24.76
C VAL A 137 -10.94 -14.43 26.08
N VAL A 138 -12.16 -14.46 26.57
CA VAL A 138 -12.50 -13.94 27.91
C VAL A 138 -11.67 -14.66 28.97
N GLY A 139 -10.98 -13.90 29.83
CA GLY A 139 -10.08 -14.42 30.86
C GLY A 139 -8.59 -14.43 30.45
N ASP A 140 -8.22 -14.14 29.19
CA ASP A 140 -6.84 -13.90 28.82
C ASP A 140 -6.28 -12.66 29.57
N VAL A 141 -5.02 -12.70 29.99
CA VAL A 141 -4.34 -11.58 30.64
C VAL A 141 -3.49 -10.86 29.61
N LEU A 142 -3.90 -9.67 29.20
CA LEU A 142 -3.16 -8.79 28.30
C LEU A 142 -1.96 -8.16 29.01
N VAL A 143 -0.84 -8.08 28.31
CA VAL A 143 0.35 -7.31 28.70
C VAL A 143 0.42 -6.09 27.80
N LEU A 144 0.22 -4.91 28.37
CA LEU A 144 0.06 -3.65 27.66
C LEU A 144 1.15 -2.64 28.02
N GLU A 145 1.62 -1.92 27.01
CA GLU A 145 2.54 -0.81 27.17
C GLU A 145 2.23 0.34 26.19
N ALA A 146 2.86 1.49 26.41
CA ALA A 146 2.63 2.66 25.55
C ALA A 146 2.87 2.31 24.06
N GLY A 147 1.87 2.59 23.25
CA GLY A 147 1.85 2.27 21.80
C GLY A 147 0.98 1.08 21.42
N ASP A 148 0.52 0.28 22.39
CA ASP A 148 -0.37 -0.85 22.12
C ASP A 148 -1.80 -0.37 21.89
N ALA A 149 -2.49 -1.00 20.93
CA ALA A 149 -3.95 -0.90 20.83
C ALA A 149 -4.62 -1.90 21.77
N VAL A 150 -5.72 -1.51 22.38
CA VAL A 150 -6.53 -2.40 23.22
C VAL A 150 -7.38 -3.30 22.34
N PRO A 151 -7.13 -4.63 22.35
CA PRO A 151 -7.71 -5.56 21.37
C PRO A 151 -9.09 -6.11 21.77
N ALA A 152 -9.54 -5.90 23.02
CA ALA A 152 -10.81 -6.37 23.57
C ALA A 152 -11.14 -5.53 24.82
N ASP A 153 -12.38 -5.60 25.29
CA ASP A 153 -12.71 -4.96 26.58
C ASP A 153 -12.05 -5.73 27.73
N ALA A 154 -11.37 -5.01 28.61
CA ALA A 154 -10.57 -5.60 29.65
C ALA A 154 -10.61 -4.80 30.96
N ARG A 155 -10.46 -5.50 32.11
CA ARG A 155 -10.32 -4.96 33.45
C ARG A 155 -8.85 -4.86 33.83
N VAL A 156 -8.39 -3.66 34.14
CA VAL A 156 -6.99 -3.43 34.57
C VAL A 156 -6.75 -4.12 35.91
N ILE A 157 -5.75 -5.01 35.97
CA ILE A 157 -5.35 -5.74 37.18
C ILE A 157 -4.01 -5.22 37.75
N GLU A 158 -3.18 -4.59 36.92
CA GLU A 158 -1.92 -3.97 37.32
C GLU A 158 -1.70 -2.70 36.46
N SER A 159 -1.30 -1.60 37.08
CA SER A 159 -1.04 -0.32 36.43
C SER A 159 0.24 0.32 36.95
N ALA A 160 1.17 0.65 36.05
CA ALA A 160 2.35 1.48 36.31
C ALA A 160 2.22 2.75 35.46
N SER A 161 1.50 3.74 35.97
CA SER A 161 1.20 5.01 35.30
C SER A 161 0.48 4.86 33.95
N LEU A 162 -0.36 3.83 33.82
CA LEU A 162 -1.07 3.51 32.58
C LEU A 162 -2.06 4.62 32.21
N ARG A 163 -2.00 5.09 30.96
CA ARG A 163 -2.96 6.05 30.40
C ARG A 163 -3.47 5.54 29.05
N ALA A 164 -4.79 5.62 28.87
CA ALA A 164 -5.44 5.20 27.62
C ALA A 164 -6.16 6.39 26.97
N GLU A 165 -6.07 6.50 25.66
CA GLU A 165 -6.89 7.38 24.83
C GLU A 165 -8.14 6.61 24.39
N GLU A 166 -9.30 7.12 24.75
CA GLU A 166 -10.61 6.47 24.55
C GLU A 166 -11.53 7.29 23.62
N ALA A 167 -10.96 8.17 22.83
CA ALA A 167 -11.70 9.10 21.97
C ALA A 167 -12.71 8.42 21.03
N ALA A 168 -12.45 7.19 20.62
CA ALA A 168 -13.34 6.42 19.76
C ALA A 168 -14.68 6.07 20.42
N LEU A 169 -14.71 5.99 21.76
CA LEU A 169 -15.91 5.63 22.55
C LEU A 169 -16.49 6.82 23.28
N THR A 170 -15.64 7.67 23.85
CA THR A 170 -16.07 8.78 24.72
C THR A 170 -16.20 10.12 23.98
N GLY A 171 -15.53 10.24 22.81
CA GLY A 171 -15.38 11.50 22.08
C GLY A 171 -14.32 12.43 22.67
N GLU A 172 -13.73 12.09 23.84
CA GLU A 172 -12.72 12.89 24.55
C GLU A 172 -11.32 12.49 24.12
N SER A 173 -10.53 13.41 23.56
CA SER A 173 -9.17 13.16 23.09
C SER A 173 -8.11 13.24 24.19
N VAL A 174 -8.49 13.58 25.44
CA VAL A 174 -7.54 13.66 26.56
C VAL A 174 -7.34 12.27 27.15
N PRO A 175 -6.07 11.79 27.26
CA PRO A 175 -5.80 10.46 27.82
C PRO A 175 -6.24 10.32 29.28
N VAL A 176 -6.95 9.26 29.56
CA VAL A 176 -7.49 8.92 30.89
C VAL A 176 -6.49 8.06 31.65
N SER A 177 -6.17 8.43 32.91
CA SER A 177 -5.33 7.60 33.79
C SER A 177 -6.10 6.36 34.24
N LYS A 178 -5.44 5.19 34.16
CA LYS A 178 -6.03 3.89 34.51
C LYS A 178 -5.41 3.33 35.79
N SER A 179 -6.27 2.83 36.69
CA SER A 179 -5.89 2.19 37.95
C SER A 179 -6.40 0.76 38.06
N ALA A 180 -5.82 -0.03 39.00
CA ALA A 180 -6.32 -1.37 39.29
C ALA A 180 -7.38 -1.39 40.40
N ASP A 181 -7.71 -0.23 41.01
CA ASP A 181 -8.63 -0.14 42.14
C ASP A 181 -10.09 -0.39 41.72
N ALA A 182 -10.87 -0.97 42.60
CA ALA A 182 -12.33 -1.11 42.39
C ALA A 182 -13.03 0.24 42.56
N LEU A 183 -13.98 0.53 41.68
CA LEU A 183 -14.77 1.77 41.76
C LEU A 183 -15.95 1.59 42.72
N THR A 184 -16.04 2.47 43.72
CA THR A 184 -17.03 2.37 44.81
C THR A 184 -18.12 3.45 44.74
N ALA A 185 -18.25 4.20 43.67
CA ALA A 185 -19.24 5.27 43.52
C ALA A 185 -20.70 4.70 43.52
N ASP A 186 -21.59 5.41 44.15
CA ASP A 186 -23.03 5.10 44.15
C ASP A 186 -23.67 5.50 42.80
N GLY A 187 -24.44 4.59 42.18
CA GLY A 187 -25.10 4.81 40.91
C GLY A 187 -24.37 4.24 39.71
N GLU A 188 -24.92 4.42 38.50
CA GLU A 188 -24.30 3.96 37.24
C GLU A 188 -23.11 4.87 36.85
N ILE A 189 -21.94 4.28 36.66
CA ILE A 189 -20.72 5.00 36.26
C ILE A 189 -20.66 5.02 34.74
N GLY A 190 -20.56 6.21 34.15
CA GLY A 190 -20.39 6.39 32.71
C GLY A 190 -19.13 5.71 32.17
N LEU A 191 -19.14 5.33 30.89
CA LEU A 191 -17.99 4.62 30.25
C LEU A 191 -16.67 5.35 30.40
N GLY A 192 -16.65 6.67 30.16
CA GLY A 192 -15.44 7.52 30.27
C GLY A 192 -14.90 7.65 31.70
N ASP A 193 -15.74 7.42 32.72
CA ASP A 193 -15.38 7.55 34.14
C ASP A 193 -14.87 6.24 34.75
N ARG A 194 -14.94 5.12 33.99
CA ARG A 194 -14.47 3.81 34.47
C ARG A 194 -12.96 3.71 34.35
N SER A 195 -12.25 4.34 35.29
CA SER A 195 -10.79 4.43 35.29
C SER A 195 -10.04 3.09 35.43
N ASN A 196 -10.75 1.98 35.64
CA ASN A 196 -10.15 0.65 35.78
C ASN A 196 -10.56 -0.32 34.65
N MET A 197 -11.24 0.18 33.63
CA MET A 197 -11.59 -0.57 32.42
C MET A 197 -10.82 -0.04 31.22
N LEU A 198 -10.56 -0.91 30.26
CA LEU A 198 -10.01 -0.62 28.94
C LEU A 198 -11.00 -1.15 27.90
N TYR A 199 -11.13 -0.50 26.78
CA TYR A 199 -12.12 -0.81 25.75
C TYR A 199 -11.49 -1.10 24.41
N LEU A 200 -12.11 -2.00 23.64
CA LEU A 200 -11.72 -2.30 22.26
C LEU A 200 -11.62 -1.02 21.42
N GLY A 201 -10.49 -0.85 20.73
CA GLY A 201 -10.24 0.29 19.86
C GLY A 201 -9.63 1.51 20.54
N SER A 202 -9.43 1.47 21.88
CA SER A 202 -8.64 2.45 22.62
C SER A 202 -7.13 2.20 22.40
N SER A 203 -6.31 3.19 22.76
CA SER A 203 -4.84 3.13 22.60
C SER A 203 -4.14 3.45 23.89
N ILE A 204 -3.12 2.68 24.26
CA ILE A 204 -2.25 3.00 25.41
C ILE A 204 -1.23 4.05 25.00
N VAL A 205 -1.32 5.24 25.57
CA VAL A 205 -0.44 6.36 25.21
C VAL A 205 0.72 6.57 26.20
N TYR A 206 0.62 6.03 27.41
CA TYR A 206 1.66 6.17 28.43
C TYR A 206 1.62 5.02 29.45
N GLY A 207 2.79 4.65 29.98
CA GLY A 207 2.93 3.65 31.03
C GLY A 207 2.82 2.22 30.55
N ARG A 208 2.64 1.30 31.50
CA ARG A 208 2.48 -0.14 31.26
C ARG A 208 1.52 -0.73 32.27
N GLY A 209 0.91 -1.87 31.93
CA GLY A 209 0.00 -2.57 32.84
C GLY A 209 -0.41 -3.93 32.34
N ARG A 210 -1.21 -4.61 33.17
CA ARG A 210 -1.86 -5.86 32.81
C ARG A 210 -3.37 -5.70 32.95
N ALA A 211 -4.13 -6.33 32.09
CA ALA A 211 -5.59 -6.31 32.11
C ALA A 211 -6.14 -7.68 31.74
N VAL A 212 -7.19 -8.13 32.40
CA VAL A 212 -7.89 -9.37 32.07
C VAL A 212 -9.03 -9.08 31.10
N VAL A 213 -9.11 -9.82 30.00
CA VAL A 213 -10.17 -9.69 28.99
C VAL A 213 -11.51 -10.06 29.61
N THR A 214 -12.47 -9.16 29.54
CA THR A 214 -13.83 -9.31 30.08
C THR A 214 -14.87 -9.62 29.02
N GLU A 215 -14.72 -9.03 27.84
CA GLU A 215 -15.64 -9.19 26.71
C GLU A 215 -14.87 -9.15 25.39
N THR A 216 -15.33 -9.93 24.38
CA THR A 216 -14.70 -10.06 23.07
C THR A 216 -15.71 -9.84 21.94
N GLY A 217 -15.24 -9.42 20.77
CA GLY A 217 -16.03 -9.29 19.55
C GLY A 217 -17.27 -8.40 19.71
N MET A 218 -18.42 -8.92 19.35
CA MET A 218 -19.70 -8.19 19.40
C MET A 218 -20.21 -7.93 20.82
N GLN A 219 -19.63 -8.58 21.83
CA GLN A 219 -20.02 -8.34 23.23
C GLN A 219 -19.30 -7.11 23.82
N THR A 220 -18.25 -6.60 23.16
CA THR A 220 -17.55 -5.38 23.61
C THR A 220 -18.42 -4.14 23.45
N GLN A 221 -18.06 -3.05 24.16
CA GLN A 221 -18.77 -1.76 24.03
C GLN A 221 -18.73 -1.25 22.58
N MET A 222 -17.61 -1.43 21.89
CA MET A 222 -17.50 -1.10 20.48
C MET A 222 -18.39 -2.02 19.61
N GLY A 223 -18.52 -3.30 19.98
CA GLY A 223 -19.41 -4.26 19.31
C GLY A 223 -20.88 -3.85 19.38
N HIS A 224 -21.35 -3.38 20.53
CA HIS A 224 -22.71 -2.85 20.70
C HIS A 224 -22.98 -1.60 19.85
N ILE A 225 -21.96 -0.72 19.68
CA ILE A 225 -22.04 0.45 18.80
C ILE A 225 -22.05 0.01 17.33
N ALA A 226 -21.20 -0.95 16.96
CA ALA A 226 -21.09 -1.46 15.59
C ALA A 226 -22.40 -2.10 15.12
N ASP A 227 -23.13 -2.80 15.98
CA ASP A 227 -24.43 -3.36 15.66
C ASP A 227 -25.47 -2.28 15.29
N ALA A 228 -25.40 -1.11 15.96
CA ALA A 228 -26.23 0.05 15.64
C ALA A 228 -25.82 0.77 14.34
N LEU A 229 -24.55 0.62 13.88
CA LEU A 229 -23.96 1.32 12.73
C LEU A 229 -23.84 0.45 11.47
N THR A 230 -24.30 -0.79 11.45
CA THR A 230 -24.15 -1.78 10.36
C THR A 230 -24.70 -1.34 8.99
N GLN A 231 -25.12 -0.09 8.79
CA GLN A 231 -25.63 0.47 7.53
C GLN A 231 -24.65 1.37 6.79
N THR A 232 -23.40 1.48 7.21
CA THR A 232 -22.42 2.33 6.51
C THR A 232 -21.93 1.65 5.23
N LYS A 233 -22.28 2.26 4.09
CA LYS A 233 -21.83 1.84 2.75
C LYS A 233 -20.31 1.88 2.65
N GLU A 234 -19.71 0.85 2.03
CA GLU A 234 -18.28 0.86 1.68
C GLU A 234 -17.93 2.12 0.87
N ASN A 235 -16.87 2.79 1.27
CA ASN A 235 -16.37 3.97 0.57
C ASN A 235 -15.72 3.54 -0.75
N LYS A 236 -16.34 3.91 -1.89
CA LYS A 236 -15.76 3.70 -3.22
C LYS A 236 -14.51 4.56 -3.41
N THR A 237 -13.53 4.02 -4.14
CA THR A 237 -12.33 4.80 -4.50
C THR A 237 -12.68 5.97 -5.42
N PRO A 238 -11.87 7.07 -5.46
CA PRO A 238 -12.07 8.17 -6.38
C PRO A 238 -12.18 7.72 -7.84
N LEU A 239 -11.37 6.74 -8.24
CA LEU A 239 -11.42 6.14 -9.56
C LEU A 239 -12.75 5.41 -9.82
N GLN A 240 -13.24 4.61 -8.87
CA GLN A 240 -14.54 3.93 -8.98
C GLN A 240 -15.71 4.93 -9.08
N LEU A 241 -15.65 6.05 -8.36
CA LEU A 241 -16.64 7.12 -8.47
C LEU A 241 -16.62 7.77 -9.86
N ARG A 242 -15.43 8.04 -10.42
CA ARG A 242 -15.29 8.60 -11.77
C ARG A 242 -15.75 7.64 -12.86
N LEU A 243 -15.42 6.35 -12.72
CA LEU A 243 -15.90 5.32 -13.64
C LEU A 243 -17.41 5.18 -13.59
N SER A 244 -18.02 5.26 -12.41
CA SER A 244 -19.47 5.28 -12.23
C SER A 244 -20.13 6.52 -12.90
N GLN A 245 -19.49 7.69 -12.82
CA GLN A 245 -19.96 8.90 -13.52
C GLN A 245 -19.83 8.73 -15.04
N LEU A 246 -18.70 8.22 -15.52
CA LEU A 246 -18.48 7.92 -16.93
C LEU A 246 -19.53 6.94 -17.46
N SER A 247 -19.75 5.83 -16.77
CA SER A 247 -20.77 4.85 -17.13
C SER A 247 -22.15 5.50 -17.26
N ARG A 248 -22.53 6.39 -16.35
CA ARG A 248 -23.81 7.13 -16.42
C ARG A 248 -23.88 8.05 -17.66
N ILE A 249 -22.81 8.76 -17.98
CA ILE A 249 -22.76 9.64 -19.19
C ILE A 249 -22.89 8.79 -20.44
N LEU A 250 -22.16 7.67 -20.53
CA LEU A 250 -22.25 6.74 -21.64
C LEU A 250 -23.66 6.16 -21.78
N THR A 251 -24.30 5.77 -20.69
CA THR A 251 -25.68 5.24 -20.71
C THR A 251 -26.66 6.27 -21.33
N TRP A 252 -26.59 7.53 -20.91
CA TRP A 252 -27.48 8.55 -21.50
C TRP A 252 -27.18 8.83 -22.97
N LEU A 253 -25.90 8.85 -23.37
CA LEU A 253 -25.48 8.99 -24.76
C LEU A 253 -26.04 7.85 -25.61
N VAL A 254 -25.90 6.64 -25.15
CA VAL A 254 -26.36 5.42 -25.82
C VAL A 254 -27.87 5.40 -25.96
N LEU A 255 -28.61 5.70 -24.90
CA LEU A 255 -30.08 5.80 -24.97
C LEU A 255 -30.52 6.84 -26.00
N GLY A 256 -29.80 7.97 -26.12
CA GLY A 256 -30.05 8.96 -27.16
C GLY A 256 -29.81 8.39 -28.57
N ILE A 257 -28.70 7.68 -28.79
CA ILE A 257 -28.39 7.05 -30.09
C ILE A 257 -29.42 5.95 -30.43
N CYS A 258 -29.80 5.12 -29.46
CA CYS A 258 -30.84 4.09 -29.63
C CYS A 258 -32.18 4.70 -30.04
N ALA A 259 -32.58 5.80 -29.42
CA ALA A 259 -33.80 6.51 -29.78
C ALA A 259 -33.75 7.08 -31.20
N ILE A 260 -32.60 7.59 -31.64
CA ILE A 260 -32.39 8.08 -33.02
C ILE A 260 -32.46 6.89 -34.00
N VAL A 261 -31.76 5.80 -33.72
CA VAL A 261 -31.76 4.58 -34.56
C VAL A 261 -33.16 3.99 -34.69
N PHE A 262 -33.88 3.91 -33.58
CA PHE A 262 -35.26 3.44 -33.54
C PHE A 262 -36.17 4.35 -34.39
N ALA A 263 -36.09 5.67 -34.19
CA ALA A 263 -36.90 6.61 -34.95
C ALA A 263 -36.60 6.57 -36.48
N VAL A 264 -35.32 6.54 -36.84
CA VAL A 264 -34.88 6.48 -38.23
C VAL A 264 -35.31 5.15 -38.88
N GLY A 265 -35.16 4.02 -38.16
CA GLY A 265 -35.57 2.70 -38.67
C GLY A 265 -37.07 2.62 -38.96
N VAL A 266 -37.89 3.11 -38.03
CA VAL A 266 -39.35 3.15 -38.21
C VAL A 266 -39.74 4.13 -39.35
N LEU A 267 -39.14 5.29 -39.47
CA LEU A 267 -39.41 6.29 -40.53
C LEU A 267 -39.02 5.74 -41.92
N ARG A 268 -37.92 5.01 -42.01
CA ARG A 268 -37.40 4.46 -43.26
C ARG A 268 -38.25 3.31 -43.78
N ALA A 269 -38.83 2.51 -42.89
CA ALA A 269 -39.70 1.38 -43.30
C ALA A 269 -40.98 1.81 -44.02
N GLY A 270 -41.36 3.08 -43.98
CA GLY A 270 -42.51 3.66 -44.70
C GLY A 270 -43.87 3.13 -44.26
N SER A 271 -43.96 2.11 -43.40
CA SER A 271 -45.17 1.55 -42.82
C SER A 271 -44.96 1.17 -41.37
N ILE A 272 -45.85 1.59 -40.49
CA ILE A 272 -45.83 1.22 -39.05
C ILE A 272 -46.56 -0.13 -38.93
N SER A 273 -45.84 -1.22 -39.14
CA SER A 273 -46.34 -2.59 -38.81
C SER A 273 -45.71 -3.05 -37.50
N GLY A 274 -46.41 -3.94 -36.77
CA GLY A 274 -45.86 -4.49 -35.52
C GLY A 274 -44.50 -5.18 -35.71
N ARG A 275 -44.24 -5.79 -36.85
CA ARG A 275 -42.98 -6.44 -37.20
C ARG A 275 -41.84 -5.41 -37.38
N VAL A 276 -42.08 -4.35 -38.12
CA VAL A 276 -41.08 -3.26 -38.29
C VAL A 276 -40.70 -2.61 -36.99
N VAL A 277 -41.68 -2.37 -36.12
CA VAL A 277 -41.42 -1.79 -34.78
C VAL A 277 -40.57 -2.75 -33.94
N LEU A 278 -40.84 -4.05 -34.02
CA LEU A 278 -40.10 -5.09 -33.28
C LEU A 278 -38.64 -5.18 -33.79
N ASP A 279 -38.45 -5.36 -35.12
CA ASP A 279 -37.11 -5.50 -35.71
C ASP A 279 -36.26 -4.28 -35.42
N THR A 280 -36.83 -3.08 -35.55
CA THR A 280 -36.11 -1.82 -35.21
C THR A 280 -35.84 -1.69 -33.74
N PHE A 281 -36.72 -2.16 -32.85
CA PHE A 281 -36.49 -2.20 -31.41
C PHE A 281 -35.35 -3.16 -31.06
N LEU A 282 -35.29 -4.36 -31.66
CA LEU A 282 -34.21 -5.34 -31.46
C LEU A 282 -32.85 -4.74 -31.90
N ILE A 283 -32.79 -4.01 -33.02
CA ILE A 283 -31.58 -3.33 -33.46
C ILE A 283 -31.18 -2.24 -32.45
N ALA A 284 -32.13 -1.45 -31.91
CA ALA A 284 -31.83 -0.44 -30.90
C ALA A 284 -31.33 -1.09 -29.58
N VAL A 285 -31.88 -2.25 -29.22
CA VAL A 285 -31.41 -3.04 -28.07
C VAL A 285 -30.00 -3.59 -28.32
N SER A 286 -29.70 -4.10 -29.51
CA SER A 286 -28.37 -4.55 -29.90
C SER A 286 -27.34 -3.41 -29.70
N LEU A 287 -27.69 -2.23 -30.18
CA LEU A 287 -26.85 -1.03 -30.04
C LEU A 287 -26.65 -0.65 -28.57
N ALA A 288 -27.69 -0.78 -27.74
CA ALA A 288 -27.58 -0.52 -26.31
C ALA A 288 -26.62 -1.48 -25.65
N VAL A 289 -26.65 -2.76 -25.99
CA VAL A 289 -25.75 -3.81 -25.48
C VAL A 289 -24.31 -3.53 -25.90
N ALA A 290 -24.07 -3.24 -27.18
CA ALA A 290 -22.74 -2.94 -27.73
C ALA A 290 -22.05 -1.75 -27.03
N ALA A 291 -22.81 -0.80 -26.54
CA ALA A 291 -22.28 0.48 -26.10
C ALA A 291 -21.82 0.52 -24.64
N ILE A 292 -22.09 -0.49 -23.84
CA ILE A 292 -21.77 -0.49 -22.41
C ILE A 292 -20.66 -1.50 -22.12
N PRO A 293 -19.50 -1.02 -21.59
CA PRO A 293 -18.39 -1.92 -21.26
C PRO A 293 -18.70 -2.70 -19.97
N GLU A 294 -19.36 -3.84 -20.08
CA GLU A 294 -19.81 -4.66 -18.93
C GLU A 294 -18.65 -5.11 -18.02
N GLY A 295 -17.49 -5.42 -18.60
CA GLY A 295 -16.31 -5.87 -17.86
C GLY A 295 -15.54 -4.78 -17.11
N LEU A 296 -15.83 -3.49 -17.30
CA LEU A 296 -14.97 -2.39 -16.87
C LEU A 296 -14.75 -2.33 -15.34
N ALA A 297 -15.82 -2.43 -14.57
CA ALA A 297 -15.74 -2.38 -13.10
C ALA A 297 -14.99 -3.60 -12.54
N ALA A 298 -15.25 -4.78 -13.07
CA ALA A 298 -14.59 -6.02 -12.68
C ALA A 298 -13.10 -6.00 -13.01
N VAL A 299 -12.72 -5.57 -14.22
CA VAL A 299 -11.33 -5.44 -14.66
C VAL A 299 -10.57 -4.49 -13.73
N VAL A 300 -11.12 -3.32 -13.40
CA VAL A 300 -10.48 -2.34 -12.50
C VAL A 300 -10.26 -2.94 -11.12
N THR A 301 -11.25 -3.63 -10.56
CA THR A 301 -11.14 -4.25 -9.24
C THR A 301 -10.09 -5.36 -9.22
N ILE A 302 -10.05 -6.20 -10.25
CA ILE A 302 -9.06 -7.28 -10.37
C ILE A 302 -7.64 -6.70 -10.53
N VAL A 303 -7.46 -5.66 -11.37
CA VAL A 303 -6.15 -5.00 -11.56
C VAL A 303 -5.66 -4.37 -10.28
N LEU A 304 -6.52 -3.68 -9.53
CA LEU A 304 -6.21 -3.14 -8.20
C LEU A 304 -5.78 -4.26 -7.26
N SER A 305 -6.52 -5.36 -7.21
CA SER A 305 -6.24 -6.50 -6.33
C SER A 305 -4.88 -7.17 -6.64
N ILE A 306 -4.57 -7.39 -7.92
CA ILE A 306 -3.27 -7.91 -8.36
C ILE A 306 -2.15 -6.93 -7.96
N GLY A 307 -2.36 -5.63 -8.15
CA GLY A 307 -1.40 -4.61 -7.79
C GLY A 307 -1.10 -4.58 -6.29
N VAL A 308 -2.13 -4.60 -5.46
CA VAL A 308 -1.98 -4.65 -3.99
C VAL A 308 -1.27 -5.92 -3.53
N THR A 309 -1.57 -7.07 -4.14
CA THR A 309 -0.85 -8.32 -3.87
C THR A 309 0.64 -8.19 -4.20
N ASN A 310 0.99 -7.52 -5.29
CA ASN A 310 2.38 -7.27 -5.66
C ASN A 310 3.08 -6.29 -4.70
N MET A 311 2.39 -5.24 -4.24
CA MET A 311 2.90 -4.34 -3.20
C MET A 311 3.20 -5.09 -1.91
N SER A 312 2.28 -5.93 -1.45
CA SER A 312 2.44 -6.75 -0.25
C SER A 312 3.65 -7.69 -0.35
N ARG A 313 3.88 -8.32 -1.50
CA ARG A 313 5.07 -9.15 -1.74
C ARG A 313 6.39 -8.37 -1.71
N ARG A 314 6.31 -7.05 -1.86
CA ARG A 314 7.44 -6.11 -1.75
C ARG A 314 7.43 -5.36 -0.43
N SER A 315 6.92 -5.95 0.63
CA SER A 315 6.89 -5.40 1.99
C SER A 315 6.01 -4.16 2.19
N ALA A 316 5.16 -3.78 1.23
CA ALA A 316 4.20 -2.69 1.35
C ALA A 316 2.78 -3.23 1.49
N VAL A 317 2.27 -3.35 2.71
CA VAL A 317 0.93 -3.86 2.99
C VAL A 317 -0.08 -2.72 2.96
N ILE A 318 -0.96 -2.74 1.98
CA ILE A 318 -2.03 -1.74 1.81
C ILE A 318 -3.21 -2.11 2.70
N ARG A 319 -3.67 -1.19 3.52
CA ARG A 319 -4.84 -1.34 4.38
C ARG A 319 -6.12 -0.74 3.78
N ARG A 320 -5.97 0.30 2.95
CA ARG A 320 -7.09 0.95 2.25
C ARG A 320 -6.81 1.01 0.75
N LEU A 321 -7.70 0.47 -0.06
CA LEU A 321 -7.53 0.43 -1.53
C LEU A 321 -7.43 1.82 -2.16
N THR A 322 -8.03 2.84 -1.54
CA THR A 322 -7.92 4.24 -1.98
C THR A 322 -6.50 4.75 -1.98
N ALA A 323 -5.65 4.25 -1.06
CA ALA A 323 -4.25 4.65 -0.94
C ALA A 323 -3.42 4.30 -2.17
N VAL A 324 -3.75 3.21 -2.87
CA VAL A 324 -3.02 2.75 -4.07
C VAL A 324 -3.05 3.81 -5.18
N GLU A 325 -4.22 4.38 -5.42
CA GLU A 325 -4.38 5.44 -6.43
C GLU A 325 -3.66 6.73 -6.01
N THR A 326 -3.83 7.12 -4.75
CA THR A 326 -3.25 8.34 -4.18
C THR A 326 -1.72 8.25 -4.15
N LEU A 327 -1.17 7.07 -3.82
CA LEU A 327 0.26 6.80 -3.77
C LEU A 327 0.95 7.04 -5.13
N GLY A 328 0.30 6.60 -6.23
CA GLY A 328 0.79 6.88 -7.58
C GLY A 328 0.79 8.38 -7.96
N CYS A 329 0.08 9.22 -7.19
CA CYS A 329 0.03 10.67 -7.35
C CYS A 329 0.91 11.43 -6.34
N ALA A 330 1.59 10.76 -5.43
CA ALA A 330 2.38 11.38 -4.37
C ALA A 330 3.40 12.37 -4.95
N GLN A 331 3.46 13.57 -4.36
CA GLN A 331 4.35 14.65 -4.74
C GLN A 331 5.33 14.98 -3.62
N ILE A 332 4.89 14.82 -2.37
CA ILE A 332 5.68 15.07 -1.16
C ILE A 332 5.69 13.79 -0.33
N ILE A 333 6.86 13.41 0.16
CA ILE A 333 7.00 12.31 1.14
C ILE A 333 7.69 12.90 2.37
N CYS A 334 6.93 13.17 3.41
CA CYS A 334 7.43 13.52 4.73
C CYS A 334 7.86 12.26 5.46
N THR A 335 9.14 12.13 5.76
CA THR A 335 9.69 10.90 6.36
C THR A 335 10.41 11.21 7.68
N ASP A 336 10.17 10.35 8.68
CA ASP A 336 11.02 10.34 9.85
C ASP A 336 12.43 9.85 9.49
N LYS A 337 13.45 10.29 10.21
CA LYS A 337 14.82 9.86 9.99
C LYS A 337 15.07 8.46 10.52
N THR A 338 14.76 8.27 11.82
CA THR A 338 15.19 7.09 12.58
C THR A 338 14.40 5.86 12.15
N GLY A 339 15.10 4.76 11.90
CA GLY A 339 14.49 3.49 11.49
C GLY A 339 13.96 3.44 10.06
N THR A 340 13.66 4.60 9.43
CA THR A 340 13.14 4.69 8.05
C THR A 340 14.25 5.00 7.04
N LEU A 341 14.95 6.11 7.23
CA LEU A 341 16.12 6.50 6.40
C LEU A 341 17.41 5.86 6.91
N THR A 342 17.47 5.56 8.21
CA THR A 342 18.60 4.96 8.89
C THR A 342 18.26 3.55 9.39
N GLN A 343 19.29 2.80 9.82
CA GLN A 343 19.14 1.39 10.22
C GLN A 343 18.55 1.20 11.62
N ASN A 344 18.30 2.29 12.37
CA ASN A 344 17.91 2.26 13.80
C ASN A 344 18.91 1.45 14.66
N ARG A 345 20.20 1.55 14.33
CA ARG A 345 21.26 0.82 14.99
C ARG A 345 22.53 1.67 15.07
N MET A 346 22.88 2.09 16.26
CA MET A 346 24.15 2.77 16.47
C MET A 346 25.33 1.89 16.03
N THR A 347 26.27 2.49 15.32
CA THR A 347 27.46 1.79 14.79
C THR A 347 28.68 2.71 14.96
N VAL A 348 29.80 2.18 15.46
CA VAL A 348 31.06 2.88 15.51
C VAL A 348 31.64 2.94 14.09
N THR A 349 31.82 4.15 13.58
CA THR A 349 32.31 4.39 12.20
C THR A 349 33.64 5.10 12.15
N ALA A 350 34.12 5.63 13.29
CA ALA A 350 35.40 6.30 13.39
C ALA A 350 36.02 6.04 14.77
N SER A 351 37.33 5.87 14.83
CA SER A 351 38.10 5.79 16.07
C SER A 351 39.35 6.68 15.96
N ALA A 352 39.79 7.21 17.09
CA ALA A 352 41.06 7.95 17.19
C ALA A 352 41.78 7.59 18.51
N GLY A 353 42.92 6.95 18.38
CA GLY A 353 43.73 6.44 19.49
C GLY A 353 44.92 5.66 18.94
N SER A 354 46.01 5.52 19.71
CA SER A 354 47.19 4.77 19.23
C SER A 354 47.01 3.25 19.20
N ASP A 355 46.09 2.72 20.00
CA ASP A 355 45.75 1.28 20.05
C ASP A 355 44.24 1.06 19.98
N GLU A 356 43.76 0.78 18.79
CA GLU A 356 42.33 0.60 18.52
C GLU A 356 41.75 -0.65 19.22
N ARG A 357 42.56 -1.72 19.34
CA ARG A 357 42.10 -2.95 20.03
C ARG A 357 41.99 -2.72 21.53
N LEU A 358 42.91 -2.01 22.17
CA LEU A 358 42.81 -1.64 23.58
C LEU A 358 41.63 -0.70 23.84
N LEU A 359 41.41 0.26 22.96
CA LEU A 359 40.26 1.18 23.01
C LEU A 359 38.94 0.40 22.92
N ALA A 360 38.81 -0.50 21.96
CA ALA A 360 37.61 -1.33 21.80
C ALA A 360 37.40 -2.30 22.99
N THR A 361 38.51 -2.86 23.56
CA THR A 361 38.47 -3.68 24.78
C THR A 361 37.92 -2.87 25.97
N ALA A 362 38.47 -1.67 26.19
CA ALA A 362 38.02 -0.79 27.24
C ALA A 362 36.54 -0.42 27.12
N MET A 363 36.11 -0.08 25.90
CA MET A 363 34.72 0.27 25.60
C MET A 363 33.76 -0.92 25.81
N ALA A 364 34.15 -2.14 25.40
CA ALA A 364 33.33 -3.34 25.54
C ALA A 364 33.23 -3.86 26.99
N LEU A 365 34.32 -3.73 27.78
CA LEU A 365 34.33 -4.13 29.18
C LEU A 365 33.59 -3.11 30.06
N CYS A 366 33.72 -1.82 29.74
CA CYS A 366 32.98 -0.75 30.39
C CYS A 366 31.58 -0.56 29.81
N ALA A 367 30.85 -1.67 29.51
CA ALA A 367 29.49 -1.68 28.98
C ALA A 367 28.69 -2.81 29.62
N ASP A 368 27.37 -2.59 29.74
CA ASP A 368 26.42 -3.58 30.27
C ASP A 368 25.75 -4.41 29.13
N ALA A 369 25.87 -3.96 27.88
CA ALA A 369 25.40 -4.72 26.73
C ALA A 369 26.09 -6.07 26.59
N VAL A 370 25.33 -7.12 26.23
CA VAL A 370 25.80 -8.52 26.16
C VAL A 370 25.76 -9.01 24.72
N HIS A 371 26.85 -9.62 24.28
CA HIS A 371 26.92 -10.35 23.01
C HIS A 371 26.62 -11.83 23.24
N ASP A 372 25.65 -12.33 22.50
CA ASP A 372 25.34 -13.76 22.40
C ASP A 372 26.10 -14.34 21.18
N PRO A 373 27.11 -15.20 21.40
CA PRO A 373 27.90 -15.76 20.32
C PRO A 373 27.14 -16.77 19.45
N ASP A 374 26.07 -17.40 19.99
CA ASP A 374 25.30 -18.42 19.25
C ASP A 374 24.37 -17.80 18.20
N THR A 375 23.83 -16.63 18.51
CA THR A 375 22.92 -15.87 17.62
C THR A 375 23.59 -14.68 16.96
N ASP A 376 24.83 -14.36 17.30
CA ASP A 376 25.56 -13.12 16.92
C ASP A 376 24.77 -11.84 17.19
N THR A 377 23.93 -11.83 18.21
CA THR A 377 23.14 -10.67 18.62
C THR A 377 23.77 -9.95 19.80
N VAL A 378 23.66 -8.62 19.84
CA VAL A 378 24.06 -7.80 20.97
C VAL A 378 22.81 -7.17 21.56
N THR A 379 22.56 -7.45 22.84
CA THR A 379 21.41 -6.94 23.59
C THR A 379 21.88 -5.90 24.63
N GLY A 380 21.22 -4.77 24.71
CA GLY A 380 21.56 -3.68 25.65
C GLY A 380 21.18 -2.32 25.12
N GLU A 381 21.58 -1.27 25.83
CA GLU A 381 21.37 0.12 25.40
C GLU A 381 22.07 0.36 24.06
N PRO A 382 21.45 1.04 23.07
CA PRO A 382 21.97 1.16 21.70
C PRO A 382 23.41 1.66 21.59
N THR A 383 23.82 2.62 22.44
CA THR A 383 25.18 3.16 22.44
C THR A 383 26.19 2.11 22.92
N GLU A 384 25.86 1.37 23.97
CA GLU A 384 26.72 0.30 24.50
C GLU A 384 26.77 -0.92 23.57
N ALA A 385 25.63 -1.27 22.98
CA ALA A 385 25.54 -2.34 21.98
C ALA A 385 26.44 -2.03 20.77
N ALA A 386 26.55 -0.77 20.36
CA ALA A 386 27.46 -0.33 19.30
C ALA A 386 28.93 -0.58 19.65
N LEU A 387 29.33 -0.26 20.89
CA LEU A 387 30.70 -0.43 21.36
C LEU A 387 31.08 -1.92 21.47
N VAL A 388 30.16 -2.75 21.99
CA VAL A 388 30.37 -4.19 22.11
C VAL A 388 30.45 -4.84 20.72
N ARG A 389 29.57 -4.45 19.78
CA ARG A 389 29.62 -4.94 18.39
C ARG A 389 30.87 -4.51 17.66
N TRP A 390 31.35 -3.29 17.90
CA TRP A 390 32.63 -2.83 17.35
C TRP A 390 33.79 -3.72 17.78
N ALA A 391 33.88 -4.09 19.07
CA ALA A 391 34.87 -5.04 19.55
C ALA A 391 34.77 -6.40 18.81
N VAL A 392 33.56 -6.92 18.59
CA VAL A 392 33.36 -8.15 17.79
C VAL A 392 33.88 -7.99 16.36
N THR A 393 33.65 -6.87 15.69
CA THR A 393 34.17 -6.62 14.33
C THR A 393 35.69 -6.57 14.25
N LEU A 394 36.37 -6.21 15.33
CA LEU A 394 37.83 -6.26 15.46
C LEU A 394 38.36 -7.66 15.86
N GLY A 395 37.50 -8.67 15.87
CA GLY A 395 37.86 -10.03 16.24
C GLY A 395 38.10 -10.25 17.73
N LEU A 396 37.54 -9.38 18.59
CA LEU A 396 37.55 -9.56 20.03
C LEU A 396 36.25 -10.29 20.44
N SER A 397 36.37 -11.23 21.40
CA SER A 397 35.19 -11.88 21.99
C SER A 397 34.86 -11.20 23.32
N PRO A 398 33.76 -10.43 23.42
CA PRO A 398 33.40 -9.75 24.68
C PRO A 398 33.16 -10.72 25.84
N SER A 399 32.62 -11.91 25.57
CA SER A 399 32.43 -12.97 26.56
C SER A 399 33.76 -13.52 27.09
N ALA A 400 34.71 -13.77 26.18
CA ALA A 400 36.07 -14.22 26.56
C ALA A 400 36.84 -13.12 27.33
N LEU A 401 36.72 -11.85 26.92
CA LEU A 401 37.31 -10.70 27.61
C LEU A 401 36.75 -10.58 29.04
N ARG A 402 35.45 -10.73 29.24
CA ARG A 402 34.82 -10.69 30.59
C ARG A 402 35.22 -11.89 31.46
N ALA A 403 35.49 -13.06 30.85
CA ALA A 403 35.98 -14.23 31.56
C ALA A 403 37.47 -14.04 31.95
N GLN A 404 38.29 -13.38 31.15
CA GLN A 404 39.71 -13.10 31.42
C GLN A 404 39.87 -11.94 32.42
N LEU A 405 39.04 -10.93 32.27
CA LEU A 405 39.04 -9.70 33.06
C LEU A 405 37.68 -9.55 33.77
N PRO A 406 37.39 -10.35 34.78
CA PRO A 406 36.11 -10.27 35.49
C PRO A 406 35.94 -8.94 36.19
N ARG A 407 34.73 -8.35 36.06
CA ARG A 407 34.33 -7.09 36.74
C ARG A 407 34.25 -7.37 38.25
N VAL A 408 34.96 -6.57 39.02
CA VAL A 408 35.01 -6.71 40.50
C VAL A 408 34.36 -5.52 41.23
N ALA A 409 34.28 -4.36 40.61
CA ALA A 409 33.57 -3.19 41.10
C ALA A 409 33.20 -2.26 39.98
N GLU A 410 32.31 -1.30 40.22
CA GLU A 410 31.87 -0.31 39.21
C GLU A 410 31.39 0.99 39.87
N ALA A 411 31.49 2.06 39.11
CA ALA A 411 30.72 3.28 39.25
C ALA A 411 29.77 3.38 38.06
N PRO A 412 28.46 3.09 38.23
CA PRO A 412 27.51 3.02 37.14
C PRO A 412 27.39 4.33 36.37
N PHE A 413 26.82 4.28 35.14
CA PHE A 413 26.58 5.50 34.38
C PHE A 413 25.66 6.45 35.12
N ASP A 414 26.07 7.70 35.16
CA ASP A 414 25.29 8.79 35.73
C ASP A 414 25.22 9.97 34.73
N SER A 415 24.01 10.44 34.47
CA SER A 415 23.75 11.49 33.45
C SER A 415 24.32 12.87 33.83
N ALA A 416 24.49 13.17 35.14
CA ALA A 416 25.09 14.41 35.59
C ALA A 416 26.61 14.37 35.42
N ARG A 417 27.25 13.22 35.68
CA ARG A 417 28.68 12.99 35.46
C ARG A 417 29.01 12.68 34.00
N LYS A 418 28.05 12.18 33.23
CA LYS A 418 28.22 11.71 31.83
C LYS A 418 29.31 10.66 31.66
N MET A 419 29.57 9.85 32.66
CA MET A 419 30.65 8.85 32.71
C MET A 419 30.20 7.57 33.41
N MET A 420 30.91 6.46 33.12
CA MET A 420 30.85 5.18 33.78
C MET A 420 32.24 4.62 33.94
N SER A 421 32.52 3.98 35.06
CA SER A 421 33.79 3.29 35.35
C SER A 421 33.58 1.88 35.80
N THR A 422 34.38 0.94 35.32
CA THR A 422 34.35 -0.49 35.71
C THR A 422 35.77 -0.94 36.09
N LEU A 423 35.89 -1.74 37.15
CA LEU A 423 37.16 -2.30 37.64
C LEU A 423 37.19 -3.80 37.36
N HIS A 424 38.29 -4.27 36.82
CA HIS A 424 38.49 -5.62 36.36
C HIS A 424 39.74 -6.24 36.96
N SER A 425 39.68 -7.52 37.37
CA SER A 425 40.82 -8.29 37.85
C SER A 425 41.68 -8.76 36.69
N ASP A 426 42.98 -8.45 36.70
CA ASP A 426 43.97 -8.83 35.70
C ASP A 426 45.20 -9.45 36.36
N GLY A 427 45.23 -10.78 36.54
CA GLY A 427 46.41 -11.50 37.01
C GLY A 427 47.01 -11.05 38.34
N GLY A 428 46.21 -10.51 39.28
CA GLY A 428 46.61 -10.00 40.56
C GLY A 428 46.72 -8.49 40.64
N ARG A 429 46.46 -7.75 39.52
CA ARG A 429 46.31 -6.30 39.45
C ARG A 429 44.86 -5.97 39.18
N ILE A 430 44.46 -4.74 39.38
CA ILE A 430 43.13 -4.22 38.99
C ILE A 430 43.33 -3.20 37.90
N VAL A 431 42.59 -3.39 36.80
CA VAL A 431 42.50 -2.42 35.70
C VAL A 431 41.12 -1.79 35.72
N GLN A 432 41.07 -0.50 35.78
CA GLN A 432 39.89 0.33 35.64
C GLN A 432 39.77 0.78 34.18
N TYR A 433 38.59 0.67 33.61
CA TYR A 433 38.20 1.33 32.38
C TYR A 433 37.09 2.34 32.67
N THR A 434 37.24 3.53 32.11
CA THR A 434 36.27 4.61 32.22
C THR A 434 35.89 5.09 30.85
N LYS A 435 34.58 5.14 30.54
CA LYS A 435 34.04 5.75 29.34
C LYS A 435 33.19 6.98 29.67
N GLY A 436 33.18 7.97 28.80
CA GLY A 436 32.37 9.17 29.04
C GLY A 436 32.43 10.18 27.91
N ALA A 437 31.76 11.31 28.11
CA ALA A 437 31.79 12.42 27.19
C ALA A 437 33.22 13.02 27.12
N PRO A 438 33.78 13.30 25.91
CA PRO A 438 35.15 13.76 25.76
C PRO A 438 35.47 15.06 26.53
N ASP A 439 34.51 15.98 26.58
CA ASP A 439 34.60 17.25 27.26
C ASP A 439 34.72 17.09 28.78
N VAL A 440 34.17 16.04 29.36
CA VAL A 440 34.19 15.75 30.79
C VAL A 440 35.38 14.85 31.17
N LEU A 441 35.67 13.83 30.37
CA LEU A 441 36.67 12.82 30.66
C LEU A 441 38.10 13.34 30.44
N LEU A 442 38.35 14.12 29.38
CA LEU A 442 39.70 14.61 29.01
C LEU A 442 40.35 15.46 30.08
N PRO A 443 39.66 16.35 30.82
CA PRO A 443 40.26 17.11 31.97
C PRO A 443 40.73 16.21 33.09
N LEU A 444 40.19 15.01 33.29
CA LEU A 444 40.52 14.07 34.36
C LEU A 444 41.73 13.17 34.02
N CYS A 445 42.25 13.30 32.76
CA CYS A 445 43.40 12.55 32.30
C CYS A 445 44.69 13.34 32.47
N ASP A 446 45.65 12.79 33.21
CA ASP A 446 47.03 13.32 33.32
C ASP A 446 48.05 12.56 32.49
N ARG A 447 47.61 11.45 31.87
CA ARG A 447 48.41 10.61 30.95
C ARG A 447 47.63 10.31 29.68
N ILE A 448 48.35 9.88 28.64
CA ILE A 448 47.83 9.37 27.38
C ILE A 448 48.59 8.11 27.00
N TRP A 449 47.88 7.15 26.39
CA TRP A 449 48.44 5.93 25.89
C TRP A 449 48.98 6.11 24.47
N ILE A 450 50.33 5.96 24.29
CA ILE A 450 51.00 6.09 22.99
C ILE A 450 52.01 4.95 22.87
N ASP A 451 51.97 4.22 21.76
CA ASP A 451 52.85 3.13 21.41
C ASP A 451 53.10 2.11 22.54
N GLY A 452 52.03 1.69 23.22
CA GLY A 452 52.11 0.71 24.31
C GLY A 452 52.55 1.23 25.65
N GLN A 453 52.69 2.55 25.86
CA GLN A 453 53.12 3.18 27.11
C GLN A 453 52.22 4.34 27.51
N ALA A 454 52.04 4.51 28.84
CA ALA A 454 51.37 5.64 29.42
C ALA A 454 52.33 6.81 29.59
N VAL A 455 52.24 7.83 28.74
CA VAL A 455 53.06 9.04 28.76
C VAL A 455 52.32 10.23 29.39
N PRO A 456 53.00 11.24 29.92
CA PRO A 456 52.34 12.42 30.46
C PRO A 456 51.51 13.16 29.39
N MET A 457 50.33 13.63 29.77
CA MET A 457 49.46 14.41 28.91
C MET A 457 50.04 15.82 28.71
N THR A 458 50.18 16.25 27.47
CA THR A 458 50.67 17.62 27.15
C THR A 458 49.54 18.46 26.54
N ASP A 459 49.72 19.78 26.48
CA ASP A 459 48.73 20.66 25.81
C ASP A 459 48.62 20.37 24.31
N ALA A 460 49.73 19.93 23.67
CA ALA A 460 49.71 19.49 22.29
C ALA A 460 48.80 18.26 22.08
N HIS A 461 48.90 17.26 22.96
CA HIS A 461 48.02 16.09 22.94
C HIS A 461 46.56 16.48 23.16
N ARG A 462 46.24 17.38 24.09
CA ARG A 462 44.90 17.91 24.32
C ARG A 462 44.34 18.62 23.10
N ALA A 463 45.17 19.43 22.43
CA ALA A 463 44.75 20.14 21.22
C ALA A 463 44.44 19.17 20.03
N GLU A 464 45.26 18.11 19.90
CA GLU A 464 45.08 17.07 18.90
C GLU A 464 43.78 16.26 19.14
N ILE A 465 43.55 15.78 20.36
CA ILE A 465 42.32 15.10 20.77
C ILE A 465 41.08 15.99 20.52
N ALA A 466 41.17 17.27 20.86
CA ALA A 466 40.11 18.23 20.64
C ALA A 466 39.86 18.47 19.12
N ALA A 467 40.89 18.40 18.27
CA ALA A 467 40.73 18.45 16.82
C ALA A 467 40.03 17.23 16.26
N HIS A 468 40.43 16.02 16.69
CA HIS A 468 39.73 14.78 16.33
C HIS A 468 38.27 14.77 16.79
N ASN A 469 38.02 15.23 18.03
CA ASN A 469 36.65 15.34 18.53
C ASN A 469 35.80 16.32 17.67
N ARG A 470 36.39 17.49 17.28
CA ARG A 470 35.69 18.45 16.40
C ARG A 470 35.45 17.89 15.02
N ASP A 471 36.38 17.13 14.43
CA ASP A 471 36.19 16.48 13.15
C ASP A 471 35.04 15.46 13.21
N MET A 472 35.07 14.57 14.20
CA MET A 472 34.03 13.57 14.40
C MET A 472 32.65 14.20 14.65
N THR A 473 32.57 15.23 15.52
CA THR A 473 31.30 15.93 15.76
C THR A 473 30.84 16.73 14.56
N GLY A 474 31.75 17.30 13.77
CA GLY A 474 31.45 17.96 12.49
C GLY A 474 30.85 17.00 11.43
N ARG A 475 31.15 15.71 11.55
CA ARG A 475 30.54 14.61 10.76
C ARG A 475 29.28 14.05 11.43
N ALA A 476 28.73 14.74 12.41
CA ALA A 476 27.54 14.35 13.19
C ALA A 476 27.69 13.03 13.96
N LEU A 477 28.91 12.62 14.27
CA LEU A 477 29.13 11.43 15.09
C LEU A 477 28.89 11.75 16.58
N ARG A 478 28.24 10.83 17.28
CA ARG A 478 28.21 10.79 18.75
C ARG A 478 29.55 10.25 19.22
N VAL A 479 30.33 11.08 19.90
CA VAL A 479 31.69 10.73 20.33
C VAL A 479 31.70 10.35 21.81
N LEU A 480 32.33 9.21 22.11
CA LEU A 480 32.69 8.79 23.46
C LEU A 480 34.22 8.68 23.57
N ALA A 481 34.75 9.07 24.73
CA ALA A 481 36.14 8.88 25.09
C ALA A 481 36.26 7.65 26.02
N ALA A 482 37.40 6.97 25.94
CA ALA A 482 37.82 6.00 26.95
C ALA A 482 39.14 6.35 27.58
N ALA A 483 39.28 5.98 28.87
CA ALA A 483 40.51 6.06 29.63
C ALA A 483 40.68 4.83 30.53
N MET A 484 41.88 4.59 31.01
CA MET A 484 42.19 3.52 31.95
C MET A 484 43.03 4.01 33.12
N ARG A 485 43.01 3.19 34.19
CA ARG A 485 43.92 3.34 35.34
C ARG A 485 44.21 1.94 35.90
N THR A 486 45.41 1.73 36.42
CA THR A 486 45.82 0.45 37.01
C THR A 486 46.15 0.63 38.49
N TYR A 487 45.78 -0.39 39.28
CA TYR A 487 46.03 -0.45 40.72
C TYR A 487 46.67 -1.80 41.05
N ASP A 488 47.55 -1.80 42.07
CA ASP A 488 48.18 -3.04 42.54
C ASP A 488 47.20 -3.91 43.34
N ALA A 489 46.13 -3.34 43.91
CA ALA A 489 45.03 -4.02 44.58
C ALA A 489 43.71 -3.25 44.40
N LEU A 490 42.58 -3.89 44.73
CA LEU A 490 41.27 -3.20 44.68
C LEU A 490 41.31 -2.00 45.67
N PRO A 491 40.99 -0.78 45.19
CA PRO A 491 40.96 0.40 46.06
C PRO A 491 39.85 0.28 47.12
N ASP A 492 40.14 0.73 48.34
CA ASP A 492 39.16 0.74 49.45
C ASP A 492 37.96 1.66 49.16
N ASP A 493 38.18 2.78 48.44
CA ASP A 493 37.12 3.69 47.99
C ASP A 493 36.87 3.53 46.48
N THR A 494 35.73 2.95 46.18
CA THR A 494 35.23 2.76 44.80
C THR A 494 34.18 3.81 44.41
N SER A 495 34.10 4.93 45.15
CA SER A 495 33.21 6.04 44.77
C SER A 495 33.66 6.67 43.44
N PRO A 496 32.74 7.24 42.65
CA PRO A 496 33.08 7.95 41.41
C PRO A 496 34.16 9.02 41.63
N ALA A 497 34.13 9.76 42.73
CA ALA A 497 35.09 10.82 43.04
C ALA A 497 36.53 10.30 43.20
N ALA A 498 36.70 9.08 43.73
CA ALA A 498 38.02 8.45 43.90
C ALA A 498 38.51 7.79 42.61
N LEU A 499 37.60 7.17 41.84
CA LEU A 499 37.95 6.43 40.63
C LEU A 499 38.22 7.34 39.45
N GLU A 500 37.46 8.42 39.29
CA GLU A 500 37.47 9.27 38.09
C GLU A 500 38.50 10.40 38.19
N GLN A 501 39.74 10.06 38.53
CA GLN A 501 40.88 10.95 38.61
C GLN A 501 42.18 10.26 38.18
N HIS A 502 43.15 11.03 37.70
CA HIS A 502 44.46 10.53 37.27
C HIS A 502 44.37 9.41 36.22
N LEU A 503 43.55 9.63 35.25
CA LEU A 503 43.27 8.66 34.21
C LEU A 503 44.30 8.74 33.05
N CYS A 504 44.53 7.62 32.35
CA CYS A 504 45.29 7.55 31.13
C CYS A 504 44.32 7.49 29.95
N PHE A 505 44.31 8.50 29.15
CA PHE A 505 43.44 8.61 27.95
C PHE A 505 43.80 7.54 26.89
N LEU A 506 42.85 6.78 26.39
CA LEU A 506 43.04 5.73 25.38
C LEU A 506 42.65 6.18 23.99
N GLY A 507 41.55 6.91 23.84
CA GLY A 507 41.07 7.35 22.54
C GLY A 507 39.60 7.75 22.51
N LEU A 508 39.14 8.04 21.30
CA LEU A 508 37.76 8.42 20.98
C LEU A 508 37.13 7.35 20.07
N ALA A 509 35.86 7.08 20.29
CA ALA A 509 35.02 6.30 19.43
C ALA A 509 33.84 7.15 18.96
N GLY A 510 33.74 7.36 17.67
CA GLY A 510 32.66 8.10 17.01
C GLY A 510 31.64 7.13 16.41
N MET A 511 30.38 7.29 16.74
CA MET A 511 29.28 6.42 16.30
C MET A 511 28.12 7.21 15.75
N ILE A 512 27.38 6.58 14.84
CA ILE A 512 26.19 7.14 14.20
C ILE A 512 25.20 6.01 13.93
N ASP A 513 23.93 6.32 13.80
CA ASP A 513 22.94 5.46 13.17
C ASP A 513 23.09 5.61 11.64
N PRO A 514 23.69 4.64 10.92
CA PRO A 514 24.08 4.82 9.53
C PRO A 514 22.85 4.83 8.63
N VAL A 515 22.95 5.58 7.52
CA VAL A 515 21.99 5.59 6.44
C VAL A 515 21.87 4.18 5.84
N ARG A 516 20.67 3.79 5.46
CA ARG A 516 20.45 2.55 4.69
C ARG A 516 21.01 2.75 3.26
N PRO A 517 21.85 1.86 2.73
CA PRO A 517 22.46 2.04 1.40
C PRO A 517 21.46 2.25 0.27
N GLU A 518 20.34 1.51 0.29
CA GLU A 518 19.28 1.56 -0.70
C GLU A 518 18.48 2.87 -0.70
N VAL A 519 18.51 3.63 0.38
CA VAL A 519 17.78 4.91 0.49
C VAL A 519 18.40 5.99 -0.40
N VAL A 520 19.70 5.97 -0.62
CA VAL A 520 20.39 6.93 -1.52
C VAL A 520 19.84 6.84 -2.94
N ASP A 521 19.73 5.61 -3.46
CA ASP A 521 19.15 5.36 -4.78
C ASP A 521 17.66 5.71 -4.81
N ALA A 522 16.90 5.34 -3.77
CA ALA A 522 15.49 5.64 -3.66
C ALA A 522 15.19 7.16 -3.66
N ILE A 523 16.01 7.97 -2.99
CA ILE A 523 15.87 9.44 -3.01
C ILE A 523 16.17 10.01 -4.39
N ARG A 524 17.17 9.47 -5.08
CA ARG A 524 17.45 9.85 -6.47
C ARG A 524 16.27 9.53 -7.39
N ASP A 525 15.68 8.36 -7.23
CA ASP A 525 14.49 7.93 -7.99
C ASP A 525 13.28 8.81 -7.69
N CYS A 526 13.05 9.20 -6.42
CA CYS A 526 12.02 10.19 -6.06
C CYS A 526 12.20 11.49 -6.83
N ARG A 527 13.42 12.05 -6.86
CA ARG A 527 13.70 13.30 -7.56
C ARG A 527 13.47 13.18 -9.06
N SER A 528 13.92 12.08 -9.68
CA SER A 528 13.68 11.82 -11.10
C SER A 528 12.19 11.70 -11.41
N ALA A 529 11.42 11.18 -10.46
CA ALA A 529 9.97 11.03 -10.52
C ALA A 529 9.19 12.32 -10.20
N GLY A 530 9.88 13.44 -9.91
CA GLY A 530 9.26 14.71 -9.52
C GLY A 530 8.64 14.69 -8.13
N ILE A 531 9.10 13.78 -7.26
CA ILE A 531 8.66 13.64 -5.87
C ILE A 531 9.71 14.31 -4.98
N ARG A 532 9.26 15.12 -4.01
CA ARG A 532 10.14 15.78 -3.05
C ARG A 532 10.09 15.05 -1.70
N PRO A 533 11.12 14.31 -1.32
CA PRO A 533 11.26 13.79 0.04
C PRO A 533 11.69 14.89 0.99
N ILE A 534 11.12 14.90 2.20
CA ILE A 534 11.35 15.88 3.27
C ILE A 534 11.66 15.11 4.54
N MET A 535 12.78 15.44 5.19
CA MET A 535 13.16 14.83 6.45
C MET A 535 12.53 15.59 7.63
N ILE A 536 11.90 14.88 8.53
CA ILE A 536 11.32 15.40 9.77
C ILE A 536 11.89 14.57 10.93
N THR A 537 12.60 15.21 11.89
CA THR A 537 13.29 14.46 12.95
C THR A 537 13.34 15.22 14.29
N GLY A 538 13.39 14.46 15.38
CA GLY A 538 13.69 14.98 16.72
C GLY A 538 15.16 15.33 16.96
N ASP A 539 16.08 14.95 16.04
CA ASP A 539 17.52 15.16 16.17
C ASP A 539 17.94 16.63 16.09
N HIS A 540 19.21 16.89 16.48
CA HIS A 540 19.82 18.21 16.32
C HIS A 540 19.95 18.58 14.83
N VAL A 541 19.81 19.87 14.53
CA VAL A 541 19.84 20.40 13.17
C VAL A 541 21.13 20.06 12.41
N ASP A 542 22.27 20.05 13.10
CA ASP A 542 23.56 19.71 12.48
C ASP A 542 23.63 18.25 12.05
N THR A 543 23.16 17.32 12.91
CA THR A 543 23.06 15.90 12.62
C THR A 543 22.09 15.64 11.47
N ALA A 544 20.91 16.23 11.54
CA ALA A 544 19.91 16.10 10.49
C ALA A 544 20.42 16.65 9.14
N SER A 545 21.10 17.80 9.15
CA SER A 545 21.67 18.43 7.97
C SER A 545 22.82 17.60 7.37
N ALA A 546 23.67 16.98 8.18
CA ALA A 546 24.76 16.12 7.71
C ALA A 546 24.19 14.88 6.98
N ILE A 547 23.25 14.18 7.59
CA ILE A 547 22.57 13.02 6.99
C ILE A 547 21.79 13.43 5.74
N ALA A 548 21.10 14.57 5.77
CA ALA A 548 20.34 15.06 4.62
C ALA A 548 21.24 15.43 3.42
N ARG A 549 22.44 15.93 3.67
CA ARG A 549 23.45 16.17 2.60
C ARG A 549 23.97 14.85 2.03
N GLU A 550 24.29 13.89 2.88
CA GLU A 550 24.73 12.54 2.47
C GLU A 550 23.67 11.86 1.57
N LEU A 551 22.41 11.95 1.95
CA LEU A 551 21.28 11.45 1.20
C LEU A 551 20.93 12.29 -0.04
N GLY A 552 21.51 13.48 -0.19
CA GLY A 552 21.15 14.41 -1.24
C GLY A 552 19.79 15.10 -1.02
N LEU A 553 19.21 15.07 0.16
CA LEU A 553 17.94 15.76 0.50
C LEU A 553 18.13 17.27 0.61
N LEU A 554 19.30 17.72 1.03
CA LEU A 554 19.64 19.13 1.23
C LEU A 554 20.61 19.57 0.11
N GLY A 555 20.07 20.25 -0.91
CA GLY A 555 20.82 20.79 -2.05
C GLY A 555 21.09 22.31 -1.93
N PRO A 556 21.77 22.92 -2.93
CA PRO A 556 21.95 24.37 -2.96
C PRO A 556 20.60 25.09 -3.02
N GLY A 557 20.36 25.99 -2.04
CA GLY A 557 19.09 26.72 -1.92
C GLY A 557 18.01 26.03 -1.07
N ASP A 558 18.25 24.80 -0.60
CA ASP A 558 17.39 24.16 0.37
C ASP A 558 17.76 24.58 1.81
N GLU A 559 16.77 24.62 2.69
CA GLU A 559 16.88 25.07 4.07
C GLU A 559 16.64 23.91 5.05
N ALA A 560 17.35 23.97 6.19
CA ALA A 560 17.07 23.18 7.38
C ALA A 560 16.55 24.12 8.46
N VAL A 561 15.41 23.79 9.08
CA VAL A 561 14.70 24.62 10.06
C VAL A 561 14.46 23.81 11.33
N THR A 562 14.64 24.46 12.48
CA THR A 562 14.32 23.87 13.78
C THR A 562 12.84 24.01 14.14
N GLY A 563 12.34 23.13 15.04
CA GLY A 563 10.98 23.23 15.58
C GLY A 563 10.69 24.57 16.25
N ALA A 564 11.69 25.17 16.94
CA ALA A 564 11.57 26.49 17.56
C ALA A 564 11.40 27.61 16.51
N GLU A 565 12.20 27.57 15.44
CA GLU A 565 12.06 28.51 14.31
C GLU A 565 10.71 28.33 13.62
N LEU A 566 10.28 27.09 13.38
CA LEU A 566 8.97 26.77 12.80
C LEU A 566 7.83 27.30 13.69
N GLY A 567 7.91 27.11 15.00
CA GLY A 567 6.94 27.63 15.96
C GLY A 567 6.85 29.16 15.99
N ALA A 568 7.95 29.87 15.72
CA ALA A 568 8.01 31.33 15.65
C ALA A 568 7.51 31.91 14.31
N MET A 569 7.36 31.07 13.25
CA MET A 569 6.87 31.52 11.95
C MET A 569 5.34 31.62 11.95
N ASP A 570 4.83 32.75 11.44
CA ASP A 570 3.41 32.84 11.03
C ASP A 570 3.13 31.99 9.79
N ASP A 571 1.85 31.69 9.55
CA ASP A 571 1.45 30.77 8.48
C ASP A 571 1.76 31.33 7.08
N ASP A 572 1.75 32.65 6.88
CA ASP A 572 2.07 33.26 5.59
C ASP A 572 3.56 33.19 5.29
N THR A 573 4.41 33.40 6.28
CA THR A 573 5.87 33.24 6.17
C THR A 573 6.22 31.77 5.95
N PHE A 574 5.56 30.86 6.68
CA PHE A 574 5.77 29.42 6.49
C PHE A 574 5.38 28.97 5.08
N ARG A 575 4.22 29.40 4.56
CA ARG A 575 3.79 29.08 3.19
C ARG A 575 4.78 29.59 2.12
N ARG A 576 5.34 30.78 2.27
CA ARG A 576 6.35 31.30 1.32
C ARG A 576 7.65 30.49 1.33
N ARG A 577 8.09 30.01 2.50
CA ARG A 577 9.32 29.23 2.65
C ARG A 577 9.13 27.74 2.44
N LEU A 578 7.90 27.22 2.44
CA LEU A 578 7.58 25.80 2.44
C LEU A 578 8.34 25.01 1.37
N GLN A 579 8.44 25.55 0.15
CA GLN A 579 9.10 24.91 -0.97
C GLN A 579 10.64 24.93 -0.88
N HIS A 580 11.22 25.69 0.03
CA HIS A 580 12.67 25.76 0.23
C HIS A 580 13.13 24.90 1.39
N ILE A 581 12.24 24.54 2.30
CA ILE A 581 12.60 23.73 3.47
C ILE A 581 12.57 22.24 3.10
N SER A 582 13.70 21.55 3.27
CA SER A 582 13.84 20.10 3.05
C SER A 582 14.08 19.31 4.34
N VAL A 583 14.46 20.00 5.43
CA VAL A 583 14.78 19.36 6.72
C VAL A 583 14.11 20.13 7.85
N TYR A 584 13.37 19.41 8.68
CA TYR A 584 12.81 19.92 9.93
C TYR A 584 13.43 19.15 11.10
N ALA A 585 14.20 19.84 11.97
CA ALA A 585 14.95 19.26 13.07
C ALA A 585 14.37 19.67 14.43
N ARG A 586 14.54 18.85 15.48
CA ARG A 586 13.98 19.08 16.83
C ARG A 586 12.48 19.43 16.82
N VAL A 587 11.72 18.71 16.00
CA VAL A 587 10.27 18.91 15.89
C VAL A 587 9.51 18.17 16.98
N GLN A 588 8.37 18.73 17.39
CA GLN A 588 7.39 18.13 18.26
C GLN A 588 6.22 17.56 17.44
N PRO A 589 5.35 16.72 17.99
CA PRO A 589 4.23 16.10 17.26
C PRO A 589 3.32 17.10 16.54
N GLU A 590 3.03 18.25 17.19
CA GLU A 590 2.19 19.31 16.60
C GLU A 590 2.84 19.92 15.36
N HIS A 591 4.18 20.04 15.37
CA HIS A 591 4.93 20.53 14.21
C HIS A 591 4.81 19.57 13.02
N LYS A 592 4.84 18.23 13.24
CA LYS A 592 4.66 17.23 12.17
C LYS A 592 3.31 17.41 11.49
N THR A 593 2.25 17.56 12.26
CA THR A 593 0.89 17.78 11.73
C THR A 593 0.80 19.11 10.96
N ARG A 594 1.38 20.21 11.49
CA ARG A 594 1.40 21.51 10.80
C ARG A 594 2.14 21.46 9.45
N ILE A 595 3.27 20.74 9.39
CA ILE A 595 4.04 20.56 8.14
C ILE A 595 3.21 19.82 7.08
N VAL A 596 2.63 18.69 7.45
CA VAL A 596 1.79 17.89 6.55
C VAL A 596 0.60 18.71 6.04
N GLN A 597 -0.10 19.41 6.94
CA GLN A 597 -1.25 20.22 6.58
C GLN A 597 -0.88 21.37 5.65
N ALA A 598 0.26 22.03 5.88
CA ALA A 598 0.72 23.13 5.02
C ALA A 598 1.00 22.66 3.57
N TRP A 599 1.58 21.50 3.38
CA TRP A 599 1.79 20.92 2.05
C TRP A 599 0.46 20.56 1.36
N ARG A 600 -0.49 19.97 2.11
CA ARG A 600 -1.83 19.66 1.59
C ARG A 600 -2.62 20.91 1.22
N ASP A 601 -2.58 21.95 2.06
CA ASP A 601 -3.23 23.24 1.79
C ASP A 601 -2.62 23.97 0.57
N ALA A 602 -1.33 23.72 0.30
CA ALA A 602 -0.66 24.16 -0.93
C ALA A 602 -1.07 23.32 -2.18
N GLY A 603 -1.89 22.29 -2.00
CA GLY A 603 -2.46 21.48 -3.10
C GLY A 603 -1.60 20.29 -3.51
N PHE A 604 -0.58 19.91 -2.72
CA PHE A 604 0.28 18.77 -2.98
C PHE A 604 -0.26 17.49 -2.32
N ILE A 605 -0.19 16.38 -3.02
CA ILE A 605 -0.47 15.05 -2.47
C ILE A 605 0.70 14.64 -1.58
N THR A 606 0.42 14.54 -0.29
CA THR A 606 1.43 14.41 0.76
C THR A 606 1.33 13.05 1.46
N ALA A 607 2.43 12.31 1.48
CA ALA A 607 2.60 11.12 2.30
C ALA A 607 3.35 11.46 3.60
N MET A 608 3.03 10.77 4.70
CA MET A 608 3.71 10.92 5.99
C MET A 608 4.03 9.56 6.59
N THR A 609 5.29 9.35 6.97
CA THR A 609 5.73 8.14 7.70
C THR A 609 5.85 8.40 9.19
N GLY A 610 5.67 7.37 10.00
CA GLY A 610 5.94 7.44 11.44
C GLY A 610 5.81 6.07 12.11
N ASP A 611 6.39 5.95 13.29
CA ASP A 611 6.44 4.73 14.09
C ASP A 611 5.84 4.91 15.50
N GLY A 612 5.88 6.11 16.06
CA GLY A 612 5.42 6.40 17.42
C GLY A 612 3.96 6.83 17.52
N VAL A 613 3.37 6.68 18.71
CA VAL A 613 2.03 7.22 19.04
C VAL A 613 1.93 8.71 18.68
N ASN A 614 3.02 9.45 18.87
CA ASN A 614 3.12 10.87 18.57
C ASN A 614 2.99 11.23 17.09
N ASP A 615 3.17 10.24 16.20
CA ASP A 615 3.07 10.41 14.75
C ASP A 615 1.65 10.15 14.22
N ALA A 616 0.82 9.46 14.98
CA ALA A 616 -0.52 9.08 14.56
C ALA A 616 -1.38 10.25 14.06
N PRO A 617 -1.38 11.44 14.70
CA PRO A 617 -2.12 12.60 14.18
C PRO A 617 -1.61 13.08 12.82
N SER A 618 -0.30 13.10 12.59
CA SER A 618 0.30 13.54 11.33
C SER A 618 0.11 12.51 10.21
N ILE A 619 0.20 11.21 10.53
CA ILE A 619 -0.12 10.10 9.62
C ILE A 619 -1.57 10.17 9.16
N ARG A 620 -2.51 10.39 10.10
CA ARG A 620 -3.93 10.54 9.78
C ARG A 620 -4.25 11.81 9.01
N ALA A 621 -3.49 12.89 9.22
CA ALA A 621 -3.66 14.17 8.52
C ALA A 621 -3.14 14.12 7.07
N ALA A 622 -2.24 13.21 6.72
CA ALA A 622 -1.70 13.05 5.36
C ALA A 622 -2.75 12.53 4.36
N ASP A 623 -2.49 12.70 3.06
CA ASP A 623 -3.27 12.05 2.02
C ASP A 623 -2.96 10.55 1.95
N ILE A 624 -1.75 10.17 2.40
CA ILE A 624 -1.29 8.79 2.50
C ILE A 624 -0.53 8.65 3.83
N GLY A 625 -1.15 7.99 4.79
CA GLY A 625 -0.50 7.63 6.05
C GLY A 625 0.29 6.34 5.91
N ILE A 626 1.56 6.34 6.34
CA ILE A 626 2.47 5.19 6.24
C ILE A 626 2.98 4.84 7.64
N GLY A 627 2.64 3.66 8.12
CA GLY A 627 3.10 3.12 9.40
C GLY A 627 4.28 2.16 9.23
N MET A 628 5.18 2.14 10.22
CA MET A 628 6.25 1.15 10.29
C MET A 628 5.70 -0.18 10.81
N GLY A 629 6.17 -1.30 10.28
CA GLY A 629 5.69 -2.64 10.61
C GLY A 629 6.46 -3.29 11.75
N ILE A 630 7.77 -3.04 11.83
CA ILE A 630 8.67 -3.60 12.85
C ILE A 630 8.69 -2.69 14.08
N THR A 631 9.10 -1.42 13.90
CA THR A 631 9.24 -0.44 15.00
C THR A 631 7.94 0.27 15.33
N GLY A 632 6.97 0.26 14.40
CA GLY A 632 5.72 0.99 14.54
C GLY A 632 4.81 0.42 15.61
N THR A 633 4.20 1.34 16.39
CA THR A 633 3.16 0.99 17.36
C THR A 633 1.86 0.58 16.68
N ASP A 634 1.01 -0.17 17.37
CA ASP A 634 -0.29 -0.57 16.83
C ASP A 634 -1.17 0.65 16.52
N VAL A 635 -1.02 1.73 17.28
CA VAL A 635 -1.71 3.01 17.01
C VAL A 635 -1.37 3.54 15.63
N THR A 636 -0.08 3.62 15.29
CA THR A 636 0.36 4.08 13.97
C THR A 636 -0.07 3.14 12.87
N LYS A 637 0.06 1.83 13.06
CA LYS A 637 -0.42 0.82 12.10
C LYS A 637 -1.93 0.93 11.84
N ASN A 638 -2.73 1.21 12.88
CA ASN A 638 -4.19 1.30 12.76
C ASN A 638 -4.67 2.53 12.01
N VAL A 639 -4.01 3.66 12.14
CA VAL A 639 -4.37 4.90 11.42
C VAL A 639 -3.78 4.97 10.02
N ALA A 640 -2.74 4.18 9.72
CA ALA A 640 -2.04 4.17 8.45
C ALA A 640 -2.88 3.57 7.31
N ASP A 641 -2.70 4.09 6.11
CA ASP A 641 -3.24 3.55 4.87
C ASP A 641 -2.37 2.43 4.29
N MET A 642 -1.06 2.47 4.59
CA MET A 642 -0.06 1.49 4.19
C MET A 642 0.88 1.20 5.37
N VAL A 643 1.29 -0.07 5.53
CA VAL A 643 2.27 -0.49 6.54
C VAL A 643 3.47 -1.12 5.83
N LEU A 644 4.68 -0.70 6.21
CA LEU A 644 5.95 -1.23 5.69
C LEU A 644 6.43 -2.36 6.60
N THR A 645 6.46 -3.60 6.12
CA THR A 645 6.90 -4.75 6.94
C THR A 645 8.42 -4.83 7.14
N ASP A 646 9.19 -3.99 6.45
CA ASP A 646 10.65 -3.87 6.49
C ASP A 646 11.16 -2.52 7.02
N ASP A 647 10.24 -1.61 7.37
CA ASP A 647 10.51 -0.25 7.83
C ASP A 647 11.46 0.55 6.91
N ASN A 648 11.42 0.29 5.59
CA ASN A 648 12.39 0.82 4.64
C ASN A 648 11.79 1.89 3.73
N PHE A 649 12.41 3.07 3.65
CA PHE A 649 11.99 4.14 2.75
C PHE A 649 11.98 3.72 1.27
N ALA A 650 12.92 2.88 0.84
CA ALA A 650 12.98 2.39 -0.54
C ALA A 650 11.70 1.62 -0.93
N THR A 651 11.07 0.95 0.01
CA THR A 651 9.79 0.26 -0.19
C THR A 651 8.66 1.24 -0.52
N ILE A 652 8.67 2.45 0.04
CA ILE A 652 7.70 3.51 -0.30
C ILE A 652 7.84 3.88 -1.79
N VAL A 653 9.08 4.06 -2.25
CA VAL A 653 9.36 4.42 -3.65
C VAL A 653 8.91 3.31 -4.60
N GLY A 654 9.20 2.06 -4.25
CA GLY A 654 8.69 0.89 -4.98
C GLY A 654 7.16 0.81 -4.99
N ALA A 655 6.50 1.19 -3.90
CA ALA A 655 5.05 1.23 -3.84
C ALA A 655 4.46 2.39 -4.68
N VAL A 656 5.14 3.53 -4.78
CA VAL A 656 4.76 4.62 -5.73
C VAL A 656 4.87 4.16 -7.17
N GLU A 657 5.98 3.49 -7.53
CA GLU A 657 6.15 2.89 -8.86
C GLU A 657 4.99 1.94 -9.21
N GLU A 658 4.66 1.05 -8.27
CA GLU A 658 3.56 0.10 -8.44
C GLU A 658 2.20 0.80 -8.55
N GLY A 659 1.94 1.83 -7.74
CA GLY A 659 0.72 2.65 -7.84
C GLY A 659 0.56 3.33 -9.20
N ARG A 660 1.65 3.87 -9.76
CA ARG A 660 1.69 4.43 -11.13
C ARG A 660 1.42 3.35 -12.18
N ARG A 661 2.03 2.15 -12.03
CA ARG A 661 1.82 1.01 -12.91
C ARG A 661 0.37 0.56 -12.93
N ILE A 662 -0.24 0.42 -11.75
CA ILE A 662 -1.65 0.02 -11.61
C ILE A 662 -2.55 1.00 -12.35
N TYR A 663 -2.35 2.30 -12.14
CA TYR A 663 -3.13 3.33 -12.82
C TYR A 663 -2.96 3.29 -14.34
N ASP A 664 -1.73 3.17 -14.84
CA ASP A 664 -1.44 3.06 -16.28
C ASP A 664 -2.12 1.81 -16.88
N ASN A 665 -2.12 0.69 -16.17
CA ASN A 665 -2.76 -0.55 -16.62
C ASN A 665 -4.30 -0.43 -16.63
N ILE A 666 -4.88 0.19 -15.60
CA ILE A 666 -6.32 0.50 -15.59
C ILE A 666 -6.67 1.40 -16.79
N ARG A 667 -5.87 2.44 -17.03
CA ARG A 667 -6.09 3.35 -18.16
C ARG A 667 -5.97 2.66 -19.51
N ARG A 668 -5.05 1.69 -19.67
CA ARG A 668 -4.94 0.84 -20.88
C ARG A 668 -6.18 0.00 -21.07
N ALA A 669 -6.66 -0.68 -20.03
CA ALA A 669 -7.85 -1.49 -20.09
C ALA A 669 -9.11 -0.66 -20.38
N VAL A 670 -9.26 0.49 -19.72
CA VAL A 670 -10.38 1.44 -19.98
C VAL A 670 -10.37 1.93 -21.41
N LYS A 671 -9.19 2.35 -21.93
CA LYS A 671 -9.03 2.82 -23.31
C LYS A 671 -9.37 1.71 -24.32
N PHE A 672 -8.96 0.48 -24.05
CA PHE A 672 -9.24 -0.67 -24.89
C PHE A 672 -10.75 -0.93 -24.96
N LEU A 673 -11.41 -1.13 -23.82
CA LEU A 673 -12.85 -1.41 -23.73
C LEU A 673 -13.71 -0.29 -24.35
N LEU A 674 -13.37 0.98 -24.09
CA LEU A 674 -14.12 2.10 -24.69
C LEU A 674 -13.91 2.22 -26.20
N GLY A 675 -12.71 1.90 -26.69
CA GLY A 675 -12.42 1.87 -28.13
C GLY A 675 -13.17 0.75 -28.86
N SER A 676 -13.24 -0.44 -28.26
CA SER A 676 -13.99 -1.59 -28.74
C SER A 676 -15.48 -1.27 -28.81
N ASN A 677 -16.12 -0.90 -27.71
CA ASN A 677 -17.54 -0.54 -27.72
C ASN A 677 -17.88 0.59 -28.70
N MET A 678 -16.96 1.57 -28.88
CA MET A 678 -17.15 2.60 -29.87
C MET A 678 -17.16 2.04 -31.30
N SER A 679 -16.32 1.05 -31.61
CA SER A 679 -16.28 0.39 -32.91
C SER A 679 -17.58 -0.39 -33.22
N GLU A 680 -18.12 -1.08 -32.25
CA GLU A 680 -19.39 -1.79 -32.33
C GLU A 680 -20.55 -0.85 -32.58
N VAL A 681 -20.66 0.21 -31.74
CA VAL A 681 -21.72 1.22 -31.89
C VAL A 681 -21.68 1.89 -33.25
N LEU A 682 -20.49 2.27 -33.73
CA LEU A 682 -20.34 2.93 -35.03
C LEU A 682 -20.65 1.98 -36.19
N SER A 683 -20.28 0.70 -36.10
CA SER A 683 -20.57 -0.31 -37.11
C SER A 683 -22.07 -0.55 -37.25
N ILE A 684 -22.77 -0.73 -36.15
CA ILE A 684 -24.22 -0.95 -36.13
C ILE A 684 -24.96 0.30 -36.57
N PHE A 685 -24.58 1.46 -36.07
CA PHE A 685 -25.17 2.74 -36.48
C PHE A 685 -25.06 2.96 -37.97
N ALA A 686 -23.86 2.78 -38.56
CA ALA A 686 -23.63 2.93 -40.00
C ALA A 686 -24.43 1.92 -40.82
N ALA A 687 -24.45 0.64 -40.43
CA ALA A 687 -25.23 -0.40 -41.09
C ALA A 687 -26.73 -0.09 -41.05
N THR A 688 -27.26 0.32 -39.92
CA THR A 688 -28.67 0.73 -39.78
C THR A 688 -29.00 1.94 -40.66
N MET A 689 -28.12 2.93 -40.70
CA MET A 689 -28.31 4.11 -41.60
C MET A 689 -28.28 3.73 -43.08
N LEU A 690 -27.48 2.73 -43.44
CA LEU A 690 -27.40 2.21 -44.80
C LEU A 690 -28.53 1.18 -45.11
N GLY A 691 -29.15 0.57 -44.12
CA GLY A 691 -30.35 -0.29 -44.22
C GLY A 691 -30.08 -1.79 -44.35
N PHE A 692 -29.05 -2.26 -43.67
CA PHE A 692 -28.74 -3.67 -43.51
C PHE A 692 -28.35 -4.00 -42.06
N THR A 693 -28.40 -5.27 -41.68
CA THR A 693 -27.96 -5.77 -40.41
C THR A 693 -26.53 -6.30 -40.55
N ILE A 694 -25.59 -5.78 -39.78
CA ILE A 694 -24.18 -6.19 -39.78
C ILE A 694 -23.86 -7.23 -38.72
N LEU A 695 -24.44 -7.09 -37.56
CA LEU A 695 -24.23 -7.94 -36.38
C LEU A 695 -25.54 -8.10 -35.59
N GLU A 696 -25.80 -9.28 -35.09
CA GLU A 696 -26.91 -9.59 -34.17
C GLU A 696 -26.52 -9.36 -32.70
N PRO A 697 -27.49 -9.20 -31.78
CA PRO A 697 -27.21 -8.97 -30.34
C PRO A 697 -26.30 -10.05 -29.73
N VAL A 698 -26.47 -11.29 -30.14
CA VAL A 698 -25.69 -12.42 -29.64
C VAL A 698 -24.22 -12.34 -30.03
N HIS A 699 -23.90 -11.75 -31.18
CA HIS A 699 -22.54 -11.55 -31.65
C HIS A 699 -21.81 -10.53 -30.76
N LEU A 700 -22.47 -9.45 -30.41
CA LEU A 700 -21.94 -8.37 -29.54
C LEU A 700 -21.68 -8.87 -28.12
N LEU A 701 -22.60 -9.66 -27.57
CA LEU A 701 -22.42 -10.28 -26.28
C LEU A 701 -21.22 -11.23 -26.26
N TRP A 702 -20.99 -11.98 -27.35
CA TRP A 702 -19.81 -12.82 -27.49
C TRP A 702 -18.53 -11.98 -27.51
N ILE A 703 -18.50 -10.89 -28.27
CA ILE A 703 -17.37 -10.00 -28.38
C ILE A 703 -17.07 -9.40 -27.02
N ASN A 704 -18.01 -8.72 -26.37
CA ASN A 704 -17.84 -8.07 -25.09
C ASN A 704 -17.40 -9.03 -23.97
N LEU A 705 -17.95 -10.25 -23.96
CA LEU A 705 -17.70 -11.22 -22.90
C LEU A 705 -16.35 -11.93 -23.06
N LEU A 706 -16.02 -12.38 -24.25
CA LEU A 706 -14.87 -13.23 -24.53
C LEU A 706 -13.69 -12.48 -25.16
N THR A 707 -13.93 -11.72 -26.22
CA THR A 707 -12.83 -11.08 -26.94
C THR A 707 -12.35 -9.82 -26.27
N ASP A 708 -13.17 -9.17 -25.44
CA ASP A 708 -12.80 -7.93 -24.75
C ASP A 708 -12.36 -8.16 -23.31
N CYS A 709 -13.09 -8.94 -22.53
CA CYS A 709 -12.78 -9.08 -21.09
C CYS A 709 -11.41 -9.74 -20.84
N PHE A 710 -11.05 -10.81 -21.57
CA PHE A 710 -9.78 -11.49 -21.34
C PHE A 710 -8.56 -10.65 -21.72
N PRO A 711 -8.50 -9.98 -22.89
CA PRO A 711 -7.41 -9.05 -23.19
C PRO A 711 -7.35 -7.86 -22.23
N ALA A 712 -8.49 -7.29 -21.79
CA ALA A 712 -8.52 -6.20 -20.82
C ALA A 712 -7.90 -6.61 -19.48
N LEU A 713 -8.21 -7.82 -18.98
CA LEU A 713 -7.57 -8.37 -17.79
C LEU A 713 -6.07 -8.59 -17.98
N ALA A 714 -5.67 -9.11 -19.15
CA ALA A 714 -4.26 -9.34 -19.47
C ALA A 714 -3.45 -8.03 -19.58
N LEU A 715 -4.07 -6.95 -20.10
CA LEU A 715 -3.50 -5.59 -20.09
C LEU A 715 -3.33 -5.06 -18.67
N GLY A 716 -4.21 -5.43 -17.74
CA GLY A 716 -4.09 -5.12 -16.31
C GLY A 716 -2.85 -5.72 -15.65
N MET A 717 -2.25 -6.77 -16.22
CA MET A 717 -1.04 -7.44 -15.74
C MET A 717 0.25 -6.94 -16.43
N GLU A 718 0.18 -5.89 -17.28
CA GLU A 718 1.35 -5.37 -17.99
C GLU A 718 2.40 -4.81 -17.01
N ARG A 719 3.68 -4.97 -17.37
CA ARG A 719 4.79 -4.45 -16.57
C ARG A 719 4.85 -2.92 -16.64
N ALA A 720 5.51 -2.32 -15.63
CA ALA A 720 5.80 -0.88 -15.65
C ALA A 720 6.62 -0.50 -16.89
N GLU A 721 6.31 0.64 -17.49
CA GLU A 721 7.15 1.21 -18.54
C GLU A 721 8.47 1.69 -17.92
N PRO A 722 9.62 1.56 -18.61
CA PRO A 722 10.93 1.89 -18.05
C PRO A 722 11.10 3.35 -17.60
N ASP A 723 10.29 4.25 -18.13
CA ASP A 723 10.29 5.69 -17.83
C ASP A 723 9.28 6.11 -16.76
N ILE A 724 8.59 5.15 -16.11
CA ILE A 724 7.49 5.45 -15.17
C ILE A 724 7.95 6.31 -13.99
N MET A 725 9.18 6.12 -13.50
CA MET A 725 9.81 6.92 -12.46
C MET A 725 10.64 8.11 -12.99
N SER A 726 10.53 8.42 -14.27
CA SER A 726 11.06 9.64 -14.88
C SER A 726 9.97 10.63 -15.24
N ARG A 727 8.71 10.27 -15.04
CA ARG A 727 7.54 11.12 -15.30
C ARG A 727 7.18 11.91 -14.04
N PRO A 728 6.76 13.19 -14.16
CA PRO A 728 6.24 13.94 -13.02
C PRO A 728 4.97 13.29 -12.47
N PRO A 729 4.63 13.51 -11.19
CA PRO A 729 3.40 13.02 -10.59
C PRO A 729 2.18 13.58 -11.32
N ARG A 730 1.19 12.76 -11.57
CA ARG A 730 -0.09 13.21 -12.14
C ARG A 730 -0.93 13.97 -11.10
N SER A 731 -1.77 14.86 -11.57
CA SER A 731 -2.76 15.50 -10.70
C SER A 731 -3.84 14.47 -10.29
N ALA A 732 -4.19 14.43 -9.01
CA ALA A 732 -5.31 13.60 -8.53
C ALA A 732 -6.66 13.98 -9.18
N ARG A 733 -6.78 15.19 -9.77
CA ARG A 733 -7.97 15.67 -10.47
C ARG A 733 -7.94 15.40 -11.97
N GLU A 734 -6.87 14.83 -12.50
CA GLU A 734 -6.70 14.57 -13.93
C GLU A 734 -7.74 13.59 -14.46
N SER A 735 -8.32 13.91 -15.62
CA SER A 735 -9.28 13.02 -16.29
C SER A 735 -8.59 11.77 -16.84
N ILE A 736 -9.27 10.64 -16.83
CA ILE A 736 -8.81 9.40 -17.50
C ILE A 736 -8.55 9.62 -18.99
N PHE A 737 -9.29 10.55 -19.59
CA PHE A 737 -9.15 10.93 -21.02
C PHE A 737 -8.04 11.96 -21.30
N ALA A 738 -7.31 12.42 -20.29
CA ALA A 738 -6.21 13.36 -20.48
C ALA A 738 -5.11 12.79 -21.39
N HIS A 739 -4.25 13.69 -21.89
CA HIS A 739 -3.11 13.35 -22.76
C HIS A 739 -3.47 12.64 -24.07
N GLY A 740 -4.65 12.96 -24.62
CA GLY A 740 -5.08 12.46 -25.93
C GLY A 740 -5.77 11.10 -25.92
N VAL A 741 -6.05 10.50 -24.78
CA VAL A 741 -6.75 9.19 -24.68
C VAL A 741 -8.15 9.27 -25.31
N GLY A 742 -8.89 10.36 -25.12
CA GLY A 742 -10.20 10.53 -25.75
C GLY A 742 -10.13 10.53 -27.28
N PHE A 743 -9.15 11.23 -27.85
CA PHE A 743 -8.90 11.19 -29.30
C PHE A 743 -8.53 9.77 -29.76
N ASP A 744 -7.67 9.09 -28.99
CA ASP A 744 -7.27 7.72 -29.32
C ASP A 744 -8.47 6.76 -29.33
N CYS A 745 -9.39 6.84 -28.36
CA CYS A 745 -10.60 6.02 -28.34
C CYS A 745 -11.47 6.26 -29.59
N VAL A 746 -11.68 7.53 -29.98
CA VAL A 746 -12.51 7.88 -31.11
C VAL A 746 -11.90 7.39 -32.42
N TYR A 747 -10.64 7.72 -32.74
CA TYR A 747 -10.06 7.32 -34.04
C TYR A 747 -9.90 5.81 -34.14
N GLN A 748 -9.62 5.13 -33.03
CA GLN A 748 -9.47 3.67 -32.98
C GLN A 748 -10.82 2.98 -33.18
N GLY A 749 -11.89 3.47 -32.54
CA GLY A 749 -13.25 3.00 -32.77
C GLY A 749 -13.69 3.19 -34.22
N VAL A 750 -13.45 4.40 -34.78
CA VAL A 750 -13.73 4.66 -36.21
C VAL A 750 -12.95 3.74 -37.13
N MET A 751 -11.67 3.51 -36.87
CA MET A 751 -10.80 2.63 -37.66
C MET A 751 -11.34 1.20 -37.67
N CYS A 752 -11.64 0.63 -36.50
CA CYS A 752 -12.17 -0.74 -36.39
C CYS A 752 -13.55 -0.83 -37.07
N ALA A 753 -14.43 0.16 -36.89
CA ALA A 753 -15.72 0.20 -37.57
C ALA A 753 -15.60 0.21 -39.10
N VAL A 754 -14.66 0.99 -39.66
CA VAL A 754 -14.41 1.04 -41.12
C VAL A 754 -13.89 -0.29 -41.61
N LEU A 755 -12.98 -0.95 -40.92
CA LEU A 755 -12.47 -2.28 -41.28
C LEU A 755 -13.58 -3.34 -41.23
N THR A 756 -14.43 -3.29 -40.21
CA THR A 756 -15.60 -4.21 -40.07
C THR A 756 -16.62 -4.01 -41.20
N LEU A 757 -16.96 -2.78 -41.55
CA LEU A 757 -17.83 -2.47 -42.67
C LEU A 757 -17.20 -2.92 -44.01
N ALA A 758 -15.89 -2.70 -44.18
CA ALA A 758 -15.16 -3.17 -45.35
C ALA A 758 -15.22 -4.70 -45.49
N ALA A 759 -15.06 -5.42 -44.37
CA ALA A 759 -15.18 -6.89 -44.34
C ALA A 759 -16.57 -7.35 -44.75
N PHE A 760 -17.64 -6.70 -44.26
CA PHE A 760 -19.02 -7.00 -44.64
C PHE A 760 -19.22 -6.81 -46.14
N PHE A 761 -18.84 -5.67 -46.73
CA PHE A 761 -19.02 -5.42 -48.16
C PHE A 761 -18.17 -6.32 -49.06
N ILE A 762 -16.94 -6.66 -48.60
CA ILE A 762 -16.12 -7.63 -49.37
C ILE A 762 -16.71 -9.00 -49.29
N GLY A 763 -17.21 -9.45 -48.13
CA GLY A 763 -17.95 -10.72 -47.99
C GLY A 763 -19.18 -10.77 -48.90
N HIS A 764 -20.00 -9.73 -48.88
CA HIS A 764 -21.14 -9.61 -49.77
C HIS A 764 -20.74 -9.71 -51.23
N TYR A 765 -19.63 -9.04 -51.64
CA TYR A 765 -19.11 -9.17 -53.00
C TYR A 765 -18.60 -10.60 -53.35
N MET A 766 -17.95 -11.24 -52.39
CA MET A 766 -17.46 -12.62 -52.59
C MET A 766 -18.61 -13.64 -52.70
N GLU A 767 -19.73 -13.41 -51.98
CA GLU A 767 -20.93 -14.24 -52.02
C GLU A 767 -21.77 -14.04 -53.29
N TYR A 768 -22.04 -12.78 -53.66
CA TYR A 768 -22.98 -12.46 -54.75
C TYR A 768 -22.35 -11.91 -56.05
N GLY A 769 -21.06 -11.55 -56.01
CA GLY A 769 -20.34 -10.99 -57.16
C GLY A 769 -20.71 -9.55 -57.50
N VAL A 770 -21.51 -8.88 -56.69
CA VAL A 770 -22.02 -7.50 -56.93
C VAL A 770 -21.85 -6.64 -55.68
N TRP A 771 -21.63 -5.35 -55.86
CA TRP A 771 -21.57 -4.36 -54.79
C TRP A 771 -22.96 -3.77 -54.54
N THR A 772 -23.74 -4.38 -53.65
CA THR A 772 -25.06 -3.87 -53.26
C THR A 772 -25.12 -3.71 -51.75
N VAL A 773 -26.06 -2.89 -51.28
CA VAL A 773 -26.27 -2.66 -49.84
C VAL A 773 -27.48 -3.47 -49.40
N THR A 774 -27.27 -4.76 -49.15
CA THR A 774 -28.28 -5.70 -48.69
C THR A 774 -27.70 -6.65 -47.68
N ASN A 775 -28.53 -7.37 -46.93
CA ASN A 775 -28.06 -8.38 -45.97
C ASN A 775 -27.28 -9.49 -46.70
N SER A 776 -26.20 -9.99 -46.06
CA SER A 776 -25.32 -11.03 -46.57
C SER A 776 -24.86 -11.92 -45.41
N PRO A 777 -25.21 -13.18 -45.37
CA PRO A 777 -24.75 -14.11 -44.33
C PRO A 777 -23.24 -14.24 -44.26
N ASP A 778 -22.53 -14.36 -45.38
CA ASP A 778 -21.06 -14.41 -45.40
C ASP A 778 -20.47 -13.07 -45.00
N GLY A 779 -21.07 -11.95 -45.43
CA GLY A 779 -20.70 -10.61 -45.00
C GLY A 779 -20.82 -10.42 -43.50
N THR A 780 -21.89 -10.89 -42.87
CA THR A 780 -22.09 -10.84 -41.40
C THR A 780 -21.03 -11.68 -40.68
N THR A 781 -20.74 -12.92 -41.14
CA THR A 781 -19.72 -13.78 -40.53
C THR A 781 -18.31 -13.19 -40.67
N MET A 782 -17.98 -12.61 -41.85
CA MET A 782 -16.72 -11.90 -42.06
C MET A 782 -16.58 -10.65 -41.20
N ALA A 783 -17.67 -9.87 -41.06
CA ALA A 783 -17.68 -8.70 -40.19
C ALA A 783 -17.45 -9.07 -38.71
N PHE A 784 -18.13 -10.11 -38.22
CA PHE A 784 -17.94 -10.64 -36.88
C PHE A 784 -16.49 -11.10 -36.62
N LEU A 785 -15.93 -11.91 -37.55
CA LEU A 785 -14.54 -12.37 -37.44
C LEU A 785 -13.56 -11.18 -37.45
N THR A 786 -13.77 -10.23 -38.36
CA THR A 786 -12.90 -9.05 -38.51
C THR A 786 -12.95 -8.19 -37.26
N LEU A 787 -14.13 -7.91 -36.73
CA LEU A 787 -14.28 -7.08 -35.53
C LEU A 787 -13.62 -7.75 -34.32
N SER A 788 -13.99 -9.01 -34.03
CA SER A 788 -13.43 -9.79 -32.93
C SER A 788 -11.89 -9.85 -32.96
N MET A 789 -11.32 -10.12 -34.16
CA MET A 789 -9.87 -10.23 -34.29
C MET A 789 -9.16 -8.88 -34.34
N ALA A 790 -9.81 -7.84 -34.90
CA ALA A 790 -9.28 -6.48 -34.88
C ALA A 790 -9.09 -5.97 -33.42
N GLU A 791 -10.07 -6.23 -32.56
CA GLU A 791 -9.99 -5.89 -31.13
C GLU A 791 -8.88 -6.67 -30.42
N ILE A 792 -8.76 -7.96 -30.68
CA ILE A 792 -7.66 -8.77 -30.14
C ILE A 792 -6.29 -8.23 -30.59
N PHE A 793 -6.10 -7.96 -31.90
CA PHE A 793 -4.85 -7.36 -32.39
C PHE A 793 -4.63 -5.98 -31.82
N HIS A 794 -5.71 -5.19 -31.64
CA HIS A 794 -5.66 -3.88 -31.05
C HIS A 794 -5.19 -3.91 -29.58
N SER A 795 -5.55 -4.94 -28.84
CA SER A 795 -5.09 -5.12 -27.46
C SER A 795 -3.54 -5.13 -27.34
N PHE A 796 -2.83 -5.68 -28.34
CA PHE A 796 -1.37 -5.59 -28.41
C PHE A 796 -0.87 -4.16 -28.59
N ASN A 797 -1.58 -3.32 -29.36
CA ASN A 797 -1.27 -1.89 -29.47
C ASN A 797 -1.43 -1.15 -28.16
N MET A 798 -2.31 -1.61 -27.26
CA MET A 798 -2.57 -0.98 -25.97
C MET A 798 -1.47 -1.24 -24.92
N ARG A 799 -0.55 -2.19 -25.15
CA ARG A 799 0.56 -2.52 -24.22
C ARG A 799 1.45 -1.32 -23.90
N ALA A 800 1.58 -0.38 -24.81
CA ALA A 800 2.30 0.88 -24.57
C ALA A 800 1.48 2.07 -25.05
N HIS A 801 1.49 3.17 -24.27
CA HIS A 801 0.70 4.34 -24.59
C HIS A 801 1.19 5.05 -25.84
N ARG A 802 2.48 5.35 -25.94
CA ARG A 802 3.11 6.02 -27.09
C ARG A 802 4.33 5.28 -27.66
N ALA A 803 4.93 4.37 -26.89
CA ALA A 803 6.03 3.56 -27.37
C ALA A 803 5.55 2.60 -28.47
N SER A 804 6.47 2.17 -29.36
CA SER A 804 6.15 1.18 -30.38
C SER A 804 6.03 -0.21 -29.75
N LEU A 805 5.08 -0.99 -30.24
CA LEU A 805 4.93 -2.39 -29.89
C LEU A 805 6.24 -3.17 -30.10
N PHE A 806 6.97 -2.86 -31.16
CA PHE A 806 8.23 -3.51 -31.54
C PHE A 806 9.43 -3.14 -30.64
N THR A 807 9.29 -2.11 -29.78
CA THR A 807 10.32 -1.73 -28.81
C THR A 807 10.16 -2.41 -27.45
N LEU A 808 9.03 -3.05 -27.22
CA LEU A 808 8.76 -3.77 -25.99
C LEU A 808 9.55 -5.08 -25.93
N ARG A 809 10.48 -5.18 -24.98
CA ARG A 809 11.36 -6.34 -24.84
C ARG A 809 10.74 -7.50 -24.04
N THR A 810 9.66 -7.24 -23.29
CA THR A 810 9.04 -8.24 -22.39
C THR A 810 7.71 -8.71 -22.97
N PRO A 811 7.52 -10.03 -23.22
CA PRO A 811 6.25 -10.56 -23.66
C PRO A 811 5.22 -10.52 -22.50
N ASN A 812 3.96 -10.23 -22.84
CA ASN A 812 2.82 -10.45 -21.96
C ASN A 812 2.17 -11.79 -22.33
N TRP A 813 2.58 -12.86 -21.66
CA TRP A 813 2.08 -14.21 -21.96
C TRP A 813 0.59 -14.38 -21.67
N ALA A 814 0.04 -13.63 -20.71
CA ALA A 814 -1.38 -13.63 -20.43
C ALA A 814 -2.16 -13.08 -21.63
N LEU A 815 -1.67 -11.99 -22.26
CA LEU A 815 -2.29 -11.42 -23.46
C LEU A 815 -2.17 -12.35 -24.66
N VAL A 816 -1.02 -13.00 -24.85
CA VAL A 816 -0.83 -13.98 -25.91
C VAL A 816 -1.78 -15.17 -25.71
N GLY A 817 -1.91 -15.66 -24.47
CA GLY A 817 -2.86 -16.74 -24.15
C GLY A 817 -4.32 -16.33 -24.37
N ALA A 818 -4.70 -15.12 -23.96
CA ALA A 818 -6.04 -14.57 -24.20
C ALA A 818 -6.34 -14.47 -25.70
N ALA A 819 -5.40 -13.94 -26.49
CA ALA A 819 -5.52 -13.82 -27.94
C ALA A 819 -5.68 -15.18 -28.64
N ALA A 820 -4.86 -16.16 -28.25
CA ALA A 820 -4.93 -17.51 -28.81
C ALA A 820 -6.27 -18.22 -28.45
N ALA A 821 -6.73 -18.06 -27.20
CA ALA A 821 -8.00 -18.62 -26.76
C ALA A 821 -9.20 -17.97 -27.50
N SER A 822 -9.19 -16.63 -27.62
CA SER A 822 -10.24 -15.89 -28.30
C SER A 822 -10.28 -16.25 -29.79
N LEU A 823 -9.12 -16.37 -30.46
CA LEU A 823 -9.02 -16.83 -31.85
C LEU A 823 -9.63 -18.24 -32.03
N ALA A 824 -9.22 -19.17 -31.16
CA ALA A 824 -9.72 -20.54 -31.23
C ALA A 824 -11.25 -20.60 -31.03
N LEU A 825 -11.75 -19.90 -30.00
CA LEU A 825 -13.18 -19.87 -29.67
C LEU A 825 -14.01 -19.20 -30.78
N THR A 826 -13.56 -18.06 -31.32
CA THR A 826 -14.25 -17.38 -32.45
C THR A 826 -14.25 -18.24 -33.71
N THR A 827 -13.15 -18.94 -34.01
CA THR A 827 -13.10 -19.87 -35.14
C THR A 827 -14.03 -21.07 -34.94
N LEU A 828 -14.12 -21.61 -33.72
CA LEU A 828 -15.07 -22.68 -33.39
C LEU A 828 -16.53 -22.25 -33.56
N CYS A 829 -16.87 -21.00 -33.20
CA CYS A 829 -18.25 -20.49 -33.43
C CYS A 829 -18.64 -20.46 -34.89
N ILE A 830 -17.70 -20.22 -35.81
CA ILE A 830 -17.97 -20.14 -37.24
C ILE A 830 -18.11 -21.55 -37.89
N TYR A 831 -17.31 -22.53 -37.46
CA TYR A 831 -17.19 -23.81 -38.16
C TYR A 831 -17.82 -25.00 -37.45
N VAL A 832 -18.11 -24.94 -36.15
CA VAL A 832 -18.81 -26.03 -35.47
C VAL A 832 -20.32 -25.89 -35.72
N PRO A 833 -20.98 -26.86 -36.38
CA PRO A 833 -22.35 -26.68 -36.85
C PRO A 833 -23.38 -26.31 -35.78
N PHE A 834 -23.23 -26.84 -34.57
CA PHE A 834 -24.13 -26.52 -33.46
C PHE A 834 -23.94 -25.03 -33.01
N LEU A 835 -22.71 -24.55 -32.96
CA LEU A 835 -22.41 -23.16 -32.60
C LEU A 835 -22.76 -22.21 -33.75
N ALA A 836 -22.36 -22.54 -35.00
CA ALA A 836 -22.67 -21.74 -36.16
C ALA A 836 -24.19 -21.51 -36.30
N ASN A 837 -25.00 -22.55 -36.15
CA ASN A 837 -26.46 -22.42 -36.14
C ASN A 837 -27.00 -21.60 -34.96
N ALA A 838 -26.37 -21.72 -33.79
CA ALA A 838 -26.77 -20.96 -32.60
C ALA A 838 -26.47 -19.44 -32.72
N PHE A 839 -25.45 -19.10 -33.49
CA PHE A 839 -25.06 -17.71 -33.75
C PHE A 839 -25.47 -17.20 -35.13
N ASP A 840 -26.28 -17.96 -35.88
CA ASP A 840 -26.71 -17.66 -37.23
C ASP A 840 -25.56 -17.33 -38.20
N PHE A 841 -24.45 -18.10 -38.08
CA PHE A 841 -23.30 -17.95 -38.96
C PHE A 841 -23.30 -18.93 -40.11
N THR A 842 -22.87 -18.49 -41.27
CA THR A 842 -22.51 -19.34 -42.40
C THR A 842 -21.03 -19.72 -42.35
N PRO A 843 -20.65 -20.99 -42.55
CA PRO A 843 -19.26 -21.39 -42.69
C PRO A 843 -18.64 -20.71 -43.94
N ILE A 844 -17.75 -19.76 -43.72
CA ILE A 844 -17.04 -19.00 -44.77
C ILE A 844 -15.90 -19.81 -45.37
N SER A 845 -15.54 -19.53 -46.63
CA SER A 845 -14.39 -20.15 -47.26
C SER A 845 -13.05 -19.72 -46.68
N ALA A 846 -11.99 -20.49 -46.93
CA ALA A 846 -10.64 -20.13 -46.45
C ALA A 846 -10.13 -18.79 -47.01
N ALA A 847 -10.60 -18.38 -48.22
CA ALA A 847 -10.27 -17.10 -48.82
C ALA A 847 -10.94 -15.93 -48.06
N GLU A 848 -12.22 -16.07 -47.75
CA GLU A 848 -12.99 -15.10 -46.94
C GLU A 848 -12.41 -14.98 -45.54
N TYR A 849 -12.08 -16.10 -44.89
CA TYR A 849 -11.41 -16.12 -43.59
C TYR A 849 -10.07 -15.38 -43.65
N ALA A 850 -9.23 -15.62 -44.66
CA ALA A 850 -7.95 -14.93 -44.82
C ALA A 850 -8.09 -13.45 -45.07
N VAL A 851 -9.10 -13.02 -45.83
CA VAL A 851 -9.41 -11.60 -46.07
C VAL A 851 -9.86 -10.92 -44.78
N ALA A 852 -10.77 -11.53 -44.02
CA ALA A 852 -11.23 -11.02 -42.73
C ALA A 852 -10.09 -10.87 -41.72
N MET A 853 -9.23 -11.90 -41.62
CA MET A 853 -8.02 -11.86 -40.78
C MET A 853 -7.01 -10.80 -41.25
N GLY A 854 -6.84 -10.64 -42.57
CA GLY A 854 -5.97 -9.63 -43.15
C GLY A 854 -6.43 -8.20 -42.80
N LEU A 855 -7.74 -7.94 -42.91
CA LEU A 855 -8.34 -6.66 -42.50
C LEU A 855 -8.17 -6.40 -41.02
N ALA A 856 -8.44 -7.41 -40.18
CA ALA A 856 -8.22 -7.30 -38.74
C ALA A 856 -6.76 -6.97 -38.37
N PHE A 857 -5.80 -7.60 -39.05
CA PHE A 857 -4.38 -7.38 -38.85
C PHE A 857 -3.92 -5.94 -39.17
N LEU A 858 -4.59 -5.24 -40.07
CA LEU A 858 -4.26 -3.85 -40.45
C LEU A 858 -4.31 -2.88 -39.26
N VAL A 859 -5.04 -3.21 -38.22
CA VAL A 859 -5.09 -2.39 -36.99
C VAL A 859 -3.69 -2.17 -36.40
N LEU A 860 -2.80 -3.18 -36.49
CA LEU A 860 -1.44 -3.07 -35.96
C LEU A 860 -0.61 -2.00 -36.68
N PRO A 861 -0.39 -2.04 -37.99
CA PRO A 861 0.42 -1.05 -38.69
C PRO A 861 -0.24 0.35 -38.72
N ILE A 862 -1.57 0.45 -38.77
CA ILE A 862 -2.25 1.75 -38.76
C ILE A 862 -2.00 2.47 -37.43
N VAL A 863 -2.19 1.82 -36.30
CA VAL A 863 -1.98 2.41 -34.98
C VAL A 863 -0.50 2.72 -34.75
N GLU A 864 0.43 1.86 -35.17
CA GLU A 864 1.88 2.13 -35.11
C GLU A 864 2.28 3.35 -35.95
N GLY A 865 1.66 3.54 -37.13
CA GLY A 865 1.82 4.73 -37.95
C GLY A 865 1.36 6.01 -37.23
N VAL A 866 0.18 5.98 -36.59
CA VAL A 866 -0.33 7.11 -35.79
C VAL A 866 0.59 7.40 -34.62
N LYS A 867 1.04 6.38 -33.87
CA LYS A 867 2.00 6.55 -32.77
C LYS A 867 3.33 7.16 -33.27
N CYS A 868 3.79 6.78 -34.45
CA CYS A 868 5.00 7.35 -35.04
C CYS A 868 4.84 8.88 -35.30
N VAL A 869 3.71 9.29 -35.87
CA VAL A 869 3.39 10.71 -36.08
C VAL A 869 3.27 11.47 -34.75
N GLN A 870 2.60 10.90 -33.76
CA GLN A 870 2.47 11.50 -32.42
C GLN A 870 3.83 11.70 -31.74
N ARG A 871 4.75 10.70 -31.83
CA ARG A 871 6.12 10.81 -31.33
C ARG A 871 6.92 11.91 -32.06
N ALA A 872 6.77 12.01 -33.38
CA ALA A 872 7.44 13.04 -34.17
C ALA A 872 6.95 14.45 -33.82
N ALA A 873 5.64 14.60 -33.62
CA ALA A 873 5.02 15.86 -33.20
C ALA A 873 5.48 16.30 -31.79
N ALA A 874 5.50 15.36 -30.84
CA ALA A 874 5.98 15.62 -29.48
C ALA A 874 7.47 16.04 -29.45
N LYS A 875 8.32 15.39 -30.26
CA LYS A 875 9.75 15.78 -30.39
C LYS A 875 9.92 17.17 -30.99
N ARG A 876 9.05 17.59 -31.91
CA ARG A 876 9.09 18.94 -32.47
C ARG A 876 8.66 19.99 -31.45
N ALA A 877 7.59 19.73 -30.70
CA ALA A 877 7.12 20.61 -29.62
C ALA A 877 8.13 20.78 -28.48
N ALA A 878 8.92 19.73 -28.16
CA ALA A 878 9.99 19.81 -27.16
C ALA A 878 11.26 20.53 -27.63
N ARG A 879 11.41 20.76 -28.96
CA ARG A 879 12.54 21.51 -29.56
C ARG A 879 12.21 22.96 -29.85
N ALA A 880 10.90 23.30 -29.96
CA ALA A 880 10.39 24.67 -30.05
C ALA A 880 10.22 25.26 -28.62
#